data_76fe32e53ace5c4eaf7cfa6df228c8bc
#
_entry.id   76fe32e53ace5c4eaf7cfa6df228c8bc
#
_cell.length_a   1.000
_cell.length_b   1.000
_cell.length_c   1.000
_cell.angle_alpha   90.00
_cell.angle_beta   90.00
_cell.angle_gamma   90.00
#
_symmetry.space_group_name_H-M   'P 1'
#
loop_
_entity.id
_entity.type
_entity.pdbx_description
1 polymer ?
#
loop_
_entity_poly.entity_id
_entity_poly.type
_entity_poly.pdbx_seq_one_letter_code
_entity_poly.pdbx_strand_id
1 'polypeptide(L)'
;MNDMAKTTPYGSWRSPIDAALAAAHDGHPAFVGFVGDEVWWTEPRPTEGGRRALVRRRPDGSEESVLPAPWNVRSRVIEYGGLPWAAAARPGDPRGPLVVFADFTDQRLYAHEPDAPEAEPRPLTPLSGVGGGLRFADPRVHADRGEVWCVLEEFTGDAPTDVRRVVVAVPLDGSAAEDRSALRELSDGRHRFVTGPRLSPDGTRAAWLAWDHPRMPWDGTELLVADVVDGAFAGARVLAGGPEESIAQADWGPDGRLLYASDRSGWWNLYRAEPDGAASALCPREEEFGGPLWQLGLSWFAPLDSGLIAVVHGTGATALGVLDPETGEVVDAAGPWSEWSASLAVHGTRVAGIAASPRSAYEVVELDTRTGRARVVGAAHDDPVDPTYYPEPQIRTFLGPAGREIHAHIYPPHHPGHVAPGDELPPYVVWAHGGPTTRAPLVLDLAIAYFTSRGIGVAEVNYSGSTGYGRAYRDRLREQWGIADVDDCAAVALALADEGTADRARLAIRGGSAGGWTAAASLTTTDVYACGTVIYPVLDLASWQDGQTHDFESRYLETLVGPYAEVPGRYEERSPARHAERITAPFLLLQGLDDVVCLPAQCELLLERMQRRGVPHAYIAFEGEGHGFRRADTMIRALEAELSLYAQVFRLDPAGGTPTLELAK
;
A
#
# COMPACT_ATOMS: atom_id res chain seq x y z
N MET A 1 21.29 -37.43 -10.35
CA MET A 1 22.64 -36.95 -10.66
C MET A 1 22.71 -35.57 -10.06
N ASN A 2 23.54 -35.34 -9.02
CA ASN A 2 23.83 -33.99 -8.55
C ASN A 2 24.63 -33.31 -9.65
N ASP A 3 23.94 -32.54 -10.50
CA ASP A 3 24.62 -31.60 -11.38
C ASP A 3 25.32 -30.59 -10.47
N MET A 4 26.67 -30.64 -10.41
CA MET A 4 27.41 -29.66 -9.62
C MET A 4 27.14 -28.27 -10.16
N ALA A 5 26.78 -27.33 -9.30
CA ALA A 5 26.53 -25.96 -9.68
C ALA A 5 27.70 -25.39 -10.50
N LYS A 6 27.39 -24.72 -11.59
CA LYS A 6 28.38 -24.15 -12.50
C LYS A 6 28.98 -22.88 -11.89
N THR A 7 30.29 -22.80 -11.80
CA THR A 7 30.97 -21.56 -11.37
C THR A 7 30.91 -20.54 -12.47
N THR A 8 30.23 -19.41 -12.19
CA THR A 8 29.96 -18.32 -13.15
C THR A 8 29.95 -16.99 -12.39
N PRO A 9 30.52 -15.90 -12.93
CA PRO A 9 30.54 -14.59 -12.27
C PRO A 9 29.13 -14.10 -11.93
N TYR A 10 29.04 -13.33 -10.84
CA TYR A 10 27.81 -12.66 -10.49
C TYR A 10 27.30 -11.78 -11.65
N GLY A 11 25.96 -11.67 -11.80
CA GLY A 11 25.32 -10.92 -12.87
C GLY A 11 25.27 -11.64 -14.22
N SER A 12 25.86 -12.82 -14.36
CA SER A 12 25.83 -13.62 -15.60
C SER A 12 25.06 -14.94 -15.49
N TRP A 13 24.34 -15.15 -14.39
CA TRP A 13 23.55 -16.36 -14.16
C TRP A 13 22.29 -16.35 -15.01
N ARG A 14 22.04 -17.46 -15.70
CA ARG A 14 20.84 -17.59 -16.52
C ARG A 14 19.64 -17.94 -15.63
N SER A 15 18.65 -17.09 -15.62
CA SER A 15 17.44 -17.26 -14.81
C SER A 15 16.20 -17.59 -15.66
N PRO A 16 15.32 -18.48 -15.19
CA PRO A 16 13.99 -18.68 -15.78
C PRO A 16 13.00 -17.57 -15.39
N ILE A 17 13.32 -16.74 -14.38
CA ILE A 17 12.49 -15.61 -13.96
C ILE A 17 12.82 -14.43 -14.85
N ASP A 18 12.04 -14.23 -15.93
CA ASP A 18 12.16 -13.07 -16.80
C ASP A 18 11.27 -11.90 -16.33
N ALA A 19 11.41 -10.74 -16.98
CA ALA A 19 10.64 -9.57 -16.63
C ALA A 19 9.13 -9.73 -16.91
N ALA A 20 8.76 -10.53 -17.93
CA ALA A 20 7.37 -10.81 -18.26
C ALA A 20 6.70 -11.64 -17.17
N LEU A 21 7.42 -12.65 -16.65
CA LEU A 21 6.95 -13.46 -15.53
C LEU A 21 6.77 -12.64 -14.26
N ALA A 22 7.76 -11.81 -13.92
CA ALA A 22 7.68 -10.92 -12.76
C ALA A 22 6.49 -9.96 -12.87
N ALA A 23 6.30 -9.33 -14.04
CA ALA A 23 5.20 -8.41 -14.29
C ALA A 23 3.81 -9.08 -14.29
N ALA A 24 3.70 -10.32 -14.78
CA ALA A 24 2.43 -11.05 -14.79
C ALA A 24 1.96 -11.44 -13.38
N HIS A 25 2.89 -11.59 -12.44
CA HIS A 25 2.61 -11.98 -11.06
C HIS A 25 2.77 -10.81 -10.07
N ASP A 26 2.96 -9.59 -10.57
CA ASP A 26 3.01 -8.40 -9.73
C ASP A 26 1.61 -7.98 -9.27
N GLY A 27 1.55 -7.52 -8.05
CA GLY A 27 0.36 -7.04 -7.40
C GLY A 27 -0.31 -8.08 -6.50
N HIS A 28 -1.16 -7.58 -5.63
CA HIS A 28 -1.83 -8.43 -4.65
C HIS A 28 -3.34 -8.18 -4.61
N PRO A 29 -4.14 -9.21 -4.24
CA PRO A 29 -5.54 -9.06 -3.93
C PRO A 29 -5.74 -8.05 -2.79
N ALA A 30 -6.91 -7.43 -2.73
CA ALA A 30 -7.24 -6.45 -1.69
C ALA A 30 -8.74 -6.49 -1.38
N PHE A 31 -9.11 -5.97 -0.22
CA PHE A 31 -10.49 -5.77 0.16
C PHE A 31 -11.34 -7.05 0.07
N VAL A 32 -10.91 -8.08 0.83
CA VAL A 32 -11.65 -9.33 0.96
C VAL A 32 -12.97 -9.11 1.71
N GLY A 33 -14.02 -9.83 1.34
CA GLY A 33 -15.32 -9.79 2.00
C GLY A 33 -16.07 -11.10 1.87
N PHE A 34 -17.08 -11.30 2.72
CA PHE A 34 -18.06 -12.36 2.56
C PHE A 34 -19.34 -11.82 1.96
N VAL A 35 -19.93 -12.56 1.03
CA VAL A 35 -21.24 -12.31 0.47
C VAL A 35 -22.05 -13.61 0.60
N GLY A 36 -22.82 -13.72 1.68
CA GLY A 36 -23.33 -15.02 2.12
C GLY A 36 -22.17 -15.96 2.43
N ASP A 37 -22.18 -17.14 1.80
CA ASP A 37 -21.11 -18.14 1.97
C ASP A 37 -19.92 -17.97 1.00
N GLU A 38 -20.02 -17.05 0.06
CA GLU A 38 -18.96 -16.77 -0.91
C GLU A 38 -17.89 -15.84 -0.35
N VAL A 39 -16.64 -16.03 -0.78
CA VAL A 39 -15.52 -15.11 -0.50
C VAL A 39 -15.25 -14.29 -1.75
N TRP A 40 -15.21 -12.98 -1.57
CA TRP A 40 -15.01 -12.01 -2.64
C TRP A 40 -13.80 -11.11 -2.35
N TRP A 41 -13.09 -10.69 -3.40
CA TRP A 41 -11.93 -9.78 -3.29
C TRP A 41 -11.70 -9.00 -4.58
N THR A 42 -10.91 -7.94 -4.51
CA THR A 42 -10.39 -7.30 -5.73
C THR A 42 -8.97 -7.77 -6.01
N GLU A 43 -8.63 -7.94 -7.29
CA GLU A 43 -7.26 -8.28 -7.69
C GLU A 43 -6.82 -7.53 -8.95
N PRO A 44 -5.51 -7.27 -9.12
CA PRO A 44 -4.98 -6.60 -10.30
C PRO A 44 -5.03 -7.52 -11.52
N ARG A 45 -5.15 -6.90 -12.68
CA ARG A 45 -5.09 -7.51 -14.01
C ARG A 45 -4.05 -6.76 -14.86
N PRO A 46 -2.74 -7.02 -14.68
CA PRO A 46 -1.68 -6.28 -15.37
C PRO A 46 -1.76 -6.40 -16.89
N THR A 47 -2.17 -7.57 -17.39
CA THR A 47 -2.33 -7.85 -18.83
C THR A 47 -3.65 -7.32 -19.43
N GLU A 48 -4.55 -6.78 -18.57
CA GLU A 48 -5.82 -6.18 -18.98
C GLU A 48 -5.81 -4.67 -18.75
N GLY A 49 -4.73 -4.00 -19.12
CA GLY A 49 -4.56 -2.55 -18.96
C GLY A 49 -4.36 -2.08 -17.52
N GLY A 50 -4.01 -2.98 -16.61
CA GLY A 50 -3.79 -2.64 -15.19
C GLY A 50 -5.07 -2.41 -14.39
N ARG A 51 -6.24 -2.83 -14.89
CA ARG A 51 -7.51 -2.74 -14.15
C ARG A 51 -7.52 -3.62 -12.91
N ARG A 52 -8.40 -3.34 -11.96
CA ARG A 52 -8.72 -4.23 -10.84
C ARG A 52 -10.07 -4.92 -11.09
N ALA A 53 -10.05 -6.25 -11.06
CA ALA A 53 -11.26 -7.07 -11.15
C ALA A 53 -11.82 -7.33 -9.76
N LEU A 54 -13.15 -7.36 -9.62
CA LEU A 54 -13.83 -7.95 -8.48
C LEU A 54 -14.05 -9.43 -8.78
N VAL A 55 -13.53 -10.30 -7.94
CA VAL A 55 -13.58 -11.76 -8.10
C VAL A 55 -14.39 -12.37 -6.97
N ARG A 56 -15.16 -13.40 -7.29
CA ARG A 56 -15.86 -14.21 -6.30
C ARG A 56 -15.47 -15.67 -6.40
N ARG A 57 -15.38 -16.32 -5.25
CA ARG A 57 -15.29 -17.76 -5.11
C ARG A 57 -16.60 -18.31 -4.59
N ARG A 58 -17.22 -19.14 -5.40
CA ARG A 58 -18.46 -19.85 -5.05
C ARG A 58 -18.19 -21.01 -4.07
N PRO A 59 -19.22 -21.50 -3.36
CA PRO A 59 -19.06 -22.65 -2.45
C PRO A 59 -18.54 -23.93 -3.12
N ASP A 60 -18.79 -24.12 -4.42
CA ASP A 60 -18.26 -25.24 -5.20
C ASP A 60 -16.77 -25.13 -5.54
N GLY A 61 -16.15 -24.02 -5.18
CA GLY A 61 -14.73 -23.74 -5.39
C GLY A 61 -14.41 -23.05 -6.72
N SER A 62 -15.40 -22.78 -7.56
CA SER A 62 -15.19 -22.02 -8.80
C SER A 62 -14.91 -20.54 -8.52
N GLU A 63 -14.00 -19.94 -9.28
CA GLU A 63 -13.66 -18.52 -9.23
C GLU A 63 -14.07 -17.85 -10.54
N GLU A 64 -14.67 -16.67 -10.43
CA GLU A 64 -15.06 -15.88 -11.59
C GLU A 64 -14.99 -14.38 -11.32
N SER A 65 -14.72 -13.59 -12.36
CA SER A 65 -14.87 -12.13 -12.29
C SER A 65 -16.35 -11.78 -12.23
N VAL A 66 -16.72 -10.96 -11.24
CA VAL A 66 -18.09 -10.45 -11.08
C VAL A 66 -18.47 -9.53 -12.23
N LEU A 67 -17.49 -8.82 -12.78
CA LEU A 67 -17.64 -7.88 -13.86
C LEU A 67 -16.59 -8.14 -14.96
N PRO A 68 -16.99 -8.17 -16.24
CA PRO A 68 -16.04 -8.31 -17.34
C PRO A 68 -15.18 -7.05 -17.53
N ALA A 69 -14.13 -7.14 -18.33
CA ALA A 69 -13.47 -5.95 -18.83
C ALA A 69 -14.47 -5.13 -19.70
N PRO A 70 -14.41 -3.79 -19.68
CA PRO A 70 -13.35 -2.96 -19.13
C PRO A 70 -13.59 -2.46 -17.68
N TRP A 71 -14.60 -2.95 -16.97
CA TRP A 71 -14.91 -2.50 -15.61
C TRP A 71 -13.68 -2.59 -14.70
N ASN A 72 -13.40 -1.51 -13.99
CA ASN A 72 -12.23 -1.35 -13.12
C ASN A 72 -12.69 -0.96 -11.71
N VAL A 73 -12.83 -1.96 -10.83
CA VAL A 73 -13.37 -1.79 -9.48
C VAL A 73 -12.32 -1.14 -8.58
N ARG A 74 -12.27 0.18 -8.61
CA ARG A 74 -11.28 0.98 -7.91
C ARG A 74 -11.76 2.40 -7.67
N SER A 75 -11.51 2.94 -6.48
CA SER A 75 -11.76 4.33 -6.11
C SER A 75 -10.50 5.18 -6.20
N ARG A 76 -10.67 6.49 -6.40
CA ARG A 76 -9.60 7.50 -6.34
C ARG A 76 -9.79 8.47 -5.16
N VAL A 77 -10.66 8.21 -4.22
CA VAL A 77 -10.78 9.05 -3.02
C VAL A 77 -9.39 9.21 -2.40
N ILE A 78 -8.99 10.43 -2.04
CA ILE A 78 -7.62 10.77 -1.57
C ILE A 78 -6.48 10.32 -2.51
N GLU A 79 -6.76 10.05 -3.79
CA GLU A 79 -5.90 9.48 -4.85
C GLU A 79 -5.44 8.03 -4.61
N TYR A 80 -5.26 7.60 -3.37
CA TYR A 80 -4.91 6.21 -3.02
C TYR A 80 -6.13 5.28 -2.97
N GLY A 81 -7.33 5.84 -2.93
CA GLY A 81 -8.59 5.11 -2.92
C GLY A 81 -8.95 4.53 -1.55
N GLY A 82 -9.64 3.43 -1.61
CA GLY A 82 -10.13 2.70 -0.45
C GLY A 82 -10.98 1.54 -0.91
N LEU A 83 -11.66 0.87 0.03
CA LEU A 83 -12.60 -0.18 -0.25
C LEU A 83 -13.59 0.29 -1.34
N PRO A 84 -13.54 -0.31 -2.55
CA PRO A 84 -14.29 0.20 -3.69
C PRO A 84 -15.64 -0.51 -3.89
N TRP A 85 -15.99 -1.48 -3.07
CA TRP A 85 -17.19 -2.29 -3.24
C TRP A 85 -17.84 -2.69 -1.93
N ALA A 86 -19.11 -2.99 -1.99
CA ALA A 86 -19.88 -3.66 -0.94
C ALA A 86 -20.97 -4.51 -1.59
N ALA A 87 -21.47 -5.51 -0.88
CA ALA A 87 -22.58 -6.32 -1.38
C ALA A 87 -23.53 -6.69 -0.25
N ALA A 88 -24.78 -6.91 -0.64
CA ALA A 88 -25.83 -7.50 0.21
C ALA A 88 -26.23 -8.86 -0.34
N ALA A 89 -26.07 -9.91 0.47
CA ALA A 89 -26.59 -11.22 0.15
C ALA A 89 -28.11 -11.20 0.06
N ARG A 90 -28.67 -11.92 -0.91
CA ARG A 90 -30.13 -12.08 -1.13
C ARG A 90 -30.46 -13.56 -1.26
N PRO A 91 -30.50 -14.30 -0.16
CA PRO A 91 -30.78 -15.75 -0.19
C PRO A 91 -32.07 -16.05 -0.93
N GLY A 92 -32.00 -16.90 -1.97
CA GLY A 92 -33.14 -17.30 -2.76
C GLY A 92 -33.57 -16.34 -3.87
N ASP A 93 -32.95 -15.17 -4.03
CA ASP A 93 -33.20 -14.30 -5.18
C ASP A 93 -32.42 -14.85 -6.39
N PRO A 94 -33.08 -15.16 -7.52
CA PRO A 94 -32.42 -15.71 -8.71
C PRO A 94 -31.46 -14.72 -9.38
N ARG A 95 -31.53 -13.44 -9.04
CA ARG A 95 -30.59 -12.40 -9.54
C ARG A 95 -29.27 -12.39 -8.77
N GLY A 96 -29.18 -13.18 -7.69
CA GLY A 96 -28.01 -13.21 -6.82
C GLY A 96 -27.91 -12.02 -5.86
N PRO A 97 -26.72 -11.76 -5.30
CA PRO A 97 -26.50 -10.64 -4.41
C PRO A 97 -26.65 -9.31 -5.14
N LEU A 98 -26.90 -8.25 -4.37
CA LEU A 98 -26.75 -6.87 -4.87
C LEU A 98 -25.32 -6.40 -4.59
N VAL A 99 -24.61 -6.03 -5.62
CA VAL A 99 -23.26 -5.46 -5.53
C VAL A 99 -23.30 -3.97 -5.83
N VAL A 100 -22.58 -3.19 -5.02
CA VAL A 100 -22.31 -1.77 -5.28
C VAL A 100 -20.81 -1.59 -5.40
N PHE A 101 -20.35 -0.89 -6.44
CA PHE A 101 -18.93 -0.69 -6.67
C PHE A 101 -18.63 0.67 -7.31
N ALA A 102 -17.43 1.19 -7.04
CA ALA A 102 -16.90 2.36 -7.73
C ALA A 102 -16.15 1.92 -8.99
N ASP A 103 -16.46 2.53 -10.14
CA ASP A 103 -15.67 2.35 -11.36
C ASP A 103 -14.58 3.42 -11.46
N PHE A 104 -13.36 2.99 -11.81
CA PHE A 104 -12.20 3.89 -11.88
C PHE A 104 -12.35 4.96 -12.97
N THR A 105 -13.04 4.65 -14.05
CA THR A 105 -13.10 5.49 -15.25
C THR A 105 -13.83 6.81 -15.00
N ASP A 106 -14.94 6.77 -14.28
CA ASP A 106 -15.79 7.94 -14.01
C ASP A 106 -16.02 8.20 -12.51
N GLN A 107 -15.52 7.33 -11.65
CA GLN A 107 -15.63 7.39 -10.19
C GLN A 107 -17.06 7.31 -9.64
N ARG A 108 -18.06 6.97 -10.46
CA ARG A 108 -19.43 6.74 -10.01
C ARG A 108 -19.56 5.45 -9.23
N LEU A 109 -20.51 5.38 -8.32
CA LEU A 109 -21.03 4.14 -7.78
C LEU A 109 -22.05 3.53 -8.75
N TYR A 110 -21.93 2.23 -8.95
CA TYR A 110 -22.82 1.41 -9.74
C TYR A 110 -23.42 0.30 -8.88
N ALA A 111 -24.67 -0.08 -9.18
CA ALA A 111 -25.30 -1.29 -8.64
C ALA A 111 -25.35 -2.36 -9.73
N HIS A 112 -25.09 -3.61 -9.36
CA HIS A 112 -25.09 -4.75 -10.26
C HIS A 112 -25.64 -6.00 -9.56
N GLU A 113 -26.30 -6.85 -10.34
CA GLU A 113 -26.86 -8.13 -9.91
C GLU A 113 -26.21 -9.24 -10.74
N PRO A 114 -25.10 -9.85 -10.29
CA PRO A 114 -24.23 -10.65 -11.14
C PRO A 114 -24.84 -11.96 -11.66
N ASP A 115 -25.90 -12.47 -11.03
CA ASP A 115 -26.56 -13.69 -11.46
C ASP A 115 -27.82 -13.42 -12.31
N ALA A 116 -28.19 -12.13 -12.49
CA ALA A 116 -29.29 -11.76 -13.38
C ALA A 116 -28.84 -11.87 -14.86
N PRO A 117 -29.63 -12.57 -15.71
CA PRO A 117 -29.31 -12.67 -17.13
C PRO A 117 -29.26 -11.28 -17.79
N GLU A 118 -28.16 -11.01 -18.51
CA GLU A 118 -27.96 -9.78 -19.29
C GLU A 118 -28.03 -8.48 -18.47
N ALA A 119 -27.85 -8.55 -17.13
CA ALA A 119 -27.87 -7.37 -16.27
C ALA A 119 -26.61 -6.54 -16.46
N GLU A 120 -26.79 -5.29 -16.90
CA GLU A 120 -25.73 -4.30 -16.96
C GLU A 120 -25.65 -3.50 -15.65
N PRO A 121 -24.47 -3.10 -15.18
CA PRO A 121 -24.36 -2.19 -14.05
C PRO A 121 -25.09 -0.88 -14.28
N ARG A 122 -25.91 -0.48 -13.32
CA ARG A 122 -26.65 0.80 -13.37
C ARG A 122 -26.03 1.82 -12.43
N PRO A 123 -25.88 3.09 -12.87
CA PRO A 123 -25.29 4.12 -12.05
C PRO A 123 -26.21 4.49 -10.86
N LEU A 124 -25.60 4.76 -9.70
CA LEU A 124 -26.27 5.23 -8.50
C LEU A 124 -25.99 6.71 -8.20
N THR A 125 -24.88 7.24 -8.71
CA THR A 125 -24.39 8.58 -8.35
C THR A 125 -24.15 9.41 -9.59
N PRO A 126 -24.27 10.75 -9.51
CA PRO A 126 -24.12 11.62 -10.68
C PRO A 126 -22.65 11.86 -11.02
N LEU A 127 -22.43 12.45 -12.21
CA LEU A 127 -21.16 13.06 -12.63
C LEU A 127 -21.12 14.52 -12.17
N SER A 128 -19.89 15.05 -12.09
CA SER A 128 -19.65 16.49 -11.92
C SER A 128 -18.54 16.92 -12.86
N GLY A 129 -18.71 18.10 -13.48
CA GLY A 129 -17.70 18.73 -14.33
C GLY A 129 -16.74 19.65 -13.55
N VAL A 130 -16.83 19.69 -12.22
CA VAL A 130 -16.01 20.56 -11.39
C VAL A 130 -14.76 19.83 -10.93
N GLY A 131 -13.58 20.34 -11.27
CA GLY A 131 -12.28 19.79 -10.83
C GLY A 131 -12.15 18.30 -11.06
N GLY A 132 -11.81 17.56 -10.00
CA GLY A 132 -11.70 16.09 -9.99
C GLY A 132 -13.02 15.33 -9.89
N GLY A 133 -14.17 16.02 -9.93
CA GLY A 133 -15.50 15.41 -9.92
C GLY A 133 -16.02 14.98 -8.56
N LEU A 134 -16.80 13.91 -8.56
CA LEU A 134 -17.30 13.23 -7.37
C LEU A 134 -16.65 11.84 -7.30
N ARG A 135 -16.15 11.46 -6.14
CA ARG A 135 -15.51 10.15 -5.92
C ARG A 135 -16.04 9.52 -4.65
N PHE A 136 -16.17 8.20 -4.65
CA PHE A 136 -16.78 7.46 -3.57
C PHE A 136 -15.88 6.32 -3.11
N ALA A 137 -15.85 6.04 -1.80
CA ALA A 137 -15.11 4.93 -1.20
C ALA A 137 -15.75 4.46 0.12
N ASP A 138 -15.31 3.31 0.58
CA ASP A 138 -15.73 2.66 1.83
C ASP A 138 -17.26 2.49 1.94
N PRO A 139 -17.94 1.92 0.91
CA PRO A 139 -19.37 1.75 0.91
C PRO A 139 -19.82 0.65 1.88
N ARG A 140 -21.01 0.85 2.45
CA ARG A 140 -21.78 -0.15 3.21
C ARG A 140 -23.21 -0.17 2.72
N VAL A 141 -23.69 -1.33 2.31
CA VAL A 141 -25.07 -1.51 1.84
C VAL A 141 -26.01 -1.72 3.03
N HIS A 142 -26.97 -0.83 3.17
CA HIS A 142 -28.06 -0.90 4.15
C HIS A 142 -29.37 -1.23 3.38
N ALA A 143 -29.55 -2.52 3.06
CA ALA A 143 -30.67 -2.97 2.20
C ALA A 143 -32.03 -2.70 2.82
N ASP A 144 -32.15 -2.75 4.14
CA ASP A 144 -33.35 -2.44 4.92
C ASP A 144 -33.74 -0.96 4.81
N ARG A 145 -32.77 -0.09 4.57
CA ARG A 145 -32.95 1.36 4.36
C ARG A 145 -33.06 1.74 2.89
N GLY A 146 -32.72 0.84 1.96
CA GLY A 146 -32.61 1.14 0.53
C GLY A 146 -31.45 2.08 0.20
N GLU A 147 -30.38 2.07 0.99
CA GLU A 147 -29.29 3.04 0.89
C GLU A 147 -27.90 2.37 0.93
N VAL A 148 -26.89 3.07 0.38
CA VAL A 148 -25.48 2.83 0.58
C VAL A 148 -24.90 4.01 1.35
N TRP A 149 -24.24 3.75 2.46
CA TRP A 149 -23.51 4.77 3.19
C TRP A 149 -22.01 4.69 2.86
N CYS A 150 -21.41 5.81 2.51
CA CYS A 150 -20.03 5.86 2.04
C CYS A 150 -19.40 7.25 2.24
N VAL A 151 -18.12 7.36 1.94
CA VAL A 151 -17.43 8.65 1.81
C VAL A 151 -17.69 9.20 0.42
N LEU A 152 -18.07 10.46 0.35
CA LEU A 152 -18.05 11.30 -0.85
C LEU A 152 -16.87 12.26 -0.74
N GLU A 153 -15.99 12.21 -1.74
CA GLU A 153 -15.01 13.26 -2.04
C GLU A 153 -15.54 14.11 -3.18
N GLU A 154 -15.77 15.39 -2.92
CA GLU A 154 -16.40 16.32 -3.85
C GLU A 154 -15.47 17.49 -4.12
N PHE A 155 -15.07 17.65 -5.37
CA PHE A 155 -14.31 18.81 -5.81
C PHE A 155 -15.23 20.02 -5.93
N THR A 156 -14.77 21.15 -5.39
CA THR A 156 -15.49 22.42 -5.33
C THR A 156 -14.87 23.49 -6.22
N GLY A 157 -13.73 23.19 -6.84
CA GLY A 157 -12.98 24.05 -7.74
C GLY A 157 -11.95 23.25 -8.54
N ASP A 158 -11.09 23.93 -9.28
CA ASP A 158 -10.15 23.32 -10.21
C ASP A 158 -8.79 22.93 -9.57
N ALA A 159 -8.45 23.53 -8.41
CA ALA A 159 -7.23 23.19 -7.73
C ALA A 159 -7.32 21.79 -7.08
N PRO A 160 -6.23 21.01 -7.02
CA PRO A 160 -6.24 19.68 -6.41
C PRO A 160 -6.62 19.71 -4.92
N THR A 161 -6.53 20.87 -4.28
CA THR A 161 -6.92 21.10 -2.87
C THR A 161 -8.32 21.71 -2.71
N ASP A 162 -9.02 22.06 -3.81
CA ASP A 162 -10.40 22.54 -3.78
C ASP A 162 -11.38 21.36 -3.64
N VAL A 163 -11.34 20.70 -2.51
CA VAL A 163 -12.07 19.45 -2.27
C VAL A 163 -12.60 19.40 -0.85
N ARG A 164 -13.78 18.82 -0.67
CA ARG A 164 -14.35 18.50 0.65
C ARG A 164 -14.73 17.03 0.72
N ARG A 165 -14.83 16.50 1.93
CA ARG A 165 -15.22 15.10 2.18
C ARG A 165 -16.29 15.03 3.23
N VAL A 166 -17.31 14.22 2.96
CA VAL A 166 -18.45 14.00 3.85
C VAL A 166 -18.88 12.54 3.76
N VAL A 167 -19.53 12.07 4.83
CA VAL A 167 -20.27 10.81 4.79
C VAL A 167 -21.63 11.06 4.17
N VAL A 168 -22.02 10.25 3.20
CA VAL A 168 -23.30 10.38 2.49
C VAL A 168 -24.09 9.07 2.47
N ALA A 169 -25.42 9.20 2.39
CA ALA A 169 -26.33 8.13 2.03
C ALA A 169 -26.71 8.27 0.55
N VAL A 170 -26.49 7.21 -0.22
CA VAL A 170 -26.79 7.09 -1.65
C VAL A 170 -28.01 6.19 -1.82
N PRO A 171 -29.11 6.64 -2.45
CA PRO A 171 -30.26 5.79 -2.71
C PRO A 171 -29.93 4.62 -3.65
N LEU A 172 -30.38 3.41 -3.32
CA LEU A 172 -30.18 2.21 -4.15
C LEU A 172 -31.12 2.16 -5.36
N ASP A 173 -32.17 2.97 -5.39
CA ASP A 173 -33.15 3.03 -6.48
C ASP A 173 -32.62 3.75 -7.75
N GLY A 174 -31.46 4.40 -7.65
CA GLY A 174 -30.86 5.15 -8.75
C GLY A 174 -31.36 6.60 -8.90
N SER A 175 -32.19 7.08 -7.97
CA SER A 175 -32.73 8.45 -8.01
C SER A 175 -31.65 9.54 -7.97
N ALA A 176 -30.48 9.23 -7.44
CA ALA A 176 -29.33 10.15 -7.42
C ALA A 176 -28.43 10.05 -8.67
N ALA A 177 -28.72 9.17 -9.63
CA ALA A 177 -27.81 8.92 -10.77
C ALA A 177 -27.53 10.18 -11.61
N GLU A 178 -28.47 11.13 -11.65
CA GLU A 178 -28.30 12.41 -12.37
C GLU A 178 -28.57 13.63 -11.46
N ASP A 179 -28.77 13.39 -10.15
CA ASP A 179 -29.12 14.44 -9.19
C ASP A 179 -28.26 14.42 -7.94
N ARG A 180 -27.28 15.34 -7.86
CA ARG A 180 -26.42 15.50 -6.65
C ARG A 180 -27.25 15.78 -5.39
N SER A 181 -28.39 16.48 -5.50
CA SER A 181 -29.21 16.85 -4.35
C SER A 181 -29.92 15.66 -3.70
N ALA A 182 -30.02 14.54 -4.41
CA ALA A 182 -30.56 13.29 -3.87
C ALA A 182 -29.55 12.52 -2.99
N LEU A 183 -28.26 12.89 -3.01
CA LEU A 183 -27.26 12.39 -2.07
C LEU A 183 -27.43 13.11 -0.73
N ARG A 184 -27.82 12.38 0.31
CA ARG A 184 -28.07 12.95 1.63
C ARG A 184 -26.77 12.93 2.47
N GLU A 185 -26.32 14.10 2.91
CA GLU A 185 -25.15 14.21 3.77
C GLU A 185 -25.50 13.77 5.20
N LEU A 186 -24.66 12.89 5.77
CA LEU A 186 -24.82 12.34 7.12
C LEU A 186 -23.91 13.03 8.14
N SER A 187 -22.68 13.39 7.74
CA SER A 187 -21.74 14.15 8.54
C SER A 187 -21.83 15.65 8.24
N ASP A 188 -21.40 16.49 9.17
CA ASP A 188 -21.50 17.95 9.07
C ASP A 188 -20.39 18.62 8.24
N GLY A 189 -19.45 17.83 7.69
CA GLY A 189 -18.38 18.32 6.81
C GLY A 189 -17.35 19.24 7.48
N ARG A 190 -17.27 19.27 8.81
CA ARG A 190 -16.31 20.13 9.54
C ARG A 190 -14.86 19.62 9.41
N HIS A 191 -14.66 18.33 9.20
CA HIS A 191 -13.34 17.72 9.05
C HIS A 191 -12.94 17.62 7.58
N ARG A 192 -11.64 17.78 7.33
CA ARG A 192 -11.07 17.68 5.98
C ARG A 192 -11.12 16.25 5.43
N PHE A 193 -10.94 15.27 6.30
CA PHE A 193 -10.89 13.85 5.95
C PHE A 193 -11.78 13.06 6.88
N VAL A 194 -12.49 12.08 6.32
CA VAL A 194 -13.37 11.15 7.04
C VAL A 194 -13.27 9.76 6.46
N THR A 195 -13.52 8.73 7.27
CA THR A 195 -13.73 7.36 6.80
C THR A 195 -15.22 7.06 6.65
N GLY A 196 -15.55 5.95 5.98
CA GLY A 196 -16.92 5.43 5.95
C GLY A 196 -17.41 5.05 7.35
N PRO A 197 -18.71 5.23 7.62
CA PRO A 197 -19.26 4.99 8.94
C PRO A 197 -19.45 3.50 9.21
N ARG A 198 -19.37 3.13 10.48
CA ARG A 198 -19.72 1.82 11.02
C ARG A 198 -20.95 1.95 11.88
N LEU A 199 -22.02 1.27 11.48
CA LEU A 199 -23.29 1.28 12.20
C LEU A 199 -23.24 0.23 13.32
N SER A 200 -23.72 0.61 14.52
CA SER A 200 -23.87 -0.35 15.63
C SER A 200 -24.84 -1.48 15.27
N PRO A 201 -24.71 -2.66 15.90
CA PRO A 201 -25.58 -3.80 15.57
C PRO A 201 -27.09 -3.53 15.71
N ASP A 202 -27.47 -2.65 16.63
CA ASP A 202 -28.85 -2.21 16.84
C ASP A 202 -29.30 -1.09 15.89
N GLY A 203 -28.39 -0.56 15.06
CA GLY A 203 -28.66 0.50 14.09
C GLY A 203 -28.89 1.89 14.69
N THR A 204 -28.62 2.09 15.98
CA THR A 204 -28.92 3.33 16.70
C THR A 204 -27.74 4.31 16.78
N ARG A 205 -26.52 3.83 16.53
CA ARG A 205 -25.29 4.65 16.59
C ARG A 205 -24.40 4.40 15.37
N ALA A 206 -23.64 5.41 14.99
CA ALA A 206 -22.61 5.31 13.96
C ALA A 206 -21.27 5.80 14.50
N ALA A 207 -20.18 5.20 14.02
CA ALA A 207 -18.81 5.60 14.34
C ALA A 207 -17.99 5.77 13.06
N TRP A 208 -17.10 6.76 13.03
CA TRP A 208 -16.16 6.98 11.92
C TRP A 208 -14.91 7.70 12.41
N LEU A 209 -13.84 7.67 11.62
CA LEU A 209 -12.62 8.40 11.89
C LEU A 209 -12.61 9.71 11.09
N ALA A 210 -11.96 10.73 11.66
CA ALA A 210 -11.75 12.01 11.02
C ALA A 210 -10.38 12.61 11.39
N TRP A 211 -9.82 13.41 10.49
CA TRP A 211 -8.59 14.17 10.75
C TRP A 211 -8.52 15.41 9.86
N ASP A 212 -7.59 16.30 10.19
CA ASP A 212 -7.41 17.57 9.51
C ASP A 212 -5.93 17.88 9.30
N HIS A 213 -5.66 18.63 8.23
CA HIS A 213 -4.32 19.19 8.01
C HIS A 213 -3.78 19.96 9.25
N PRO A 214 -2.46 19.97 9.45
CA PRO A 214 -1.40 19.37 8.63
C PRO A 214 -1.15 17.88 8.92
N ARG A 215 -1.91 17.27 9.84
CA ARG A 215 -1.71 15.89 10.28
C ARG A 215 -2.13 14.89 9.19
N MET A 216 -1.32 13.85 9.05
CA MET A 216 -1.70 12.62 8.39
C MET A 216 -2.45 11.71 9.37
N PRO A 217 -3.23 10.73 8.92
CA PRO A 217 -4.03 9.90 9.84
C PRO A 217 -3.20 9.07 10.83
N TRP A 218 -1.93 8.84 10.53
CA TRP A 218 -0.99 8.17 11.44
C TRP A 218 -0.30 9.12 12.43
N ASP A 219 -0.47 10.43 12.27
CA ASP A 219 -0.02 11.42 13.25
C ASP A 219 -1.08 11.63 14.34
N GLY A 220 -2.33 11.83 13.91
CA GLY A 220 -3.44 12.05 14.82
C GLY A 220 -4.78 11.99 14.09
N THR A 221 -5.74 11.28 14.70
CA THR A 221 -7.12 11.12 14.23
C THR A 221 -8.08 11.21 15.39
N GLU A 222 -9.31 11.60 15.10
CA GLU A 222 -10.42 11.57 16.04
C GLU A 222 -11.39 10.46 15.66
N LEU A 223 -11.79 9.66 16.66
CA LEU A 223 -12.88 8.70 16.56
C LEU A 223 -14.17 9.40 16.97
N LEU A 224 -15.09 9.59 16.03
CA LEU A 224 -16.38 10.20 16.27
C LEU A 224 -17.46 9.14 16.43
N VAL A 225 -18.43 9.45 17.28
CA VAL A 225 -19.65 8.67 17.49
C VAL A 225 -20.85 9.61 17.47
N ALA A 226 -21.91 9.20 16.80
CA ALA A 226 -23.18 9.91 16.75
C ALA A 226 -24.36 8.97 16.93
N ASP A 227 -25.49 9.48 17.40
CA ASP A 227 -26.76 8.78 17.35
C ASP A 227 -27.33 8.81 15.94
N VAL A 228 -28.01 7.75 15.53
CA VAL A 228 -28.72 7.69 14.25
C VAL A 228 -30.20 7.91 14.50
N VAL A 229 -30.67 9.10 14.15
CA VAL A 229 -32.06 9.53 14.33
C VAL A 229 -32.67 9.84 12.95
N ASP A 230 -33.75 9.16 12.61
CA ASP A 230 -34.41 9.31 11.28
C ASP A 230 -33.43 9.16 10.10
N GLY A 231 -32.42 8.30 10.25
CA GLY A 231 -31.40 8.05 9.24
C GLY A 231 -30.32 9.14 9.13
N ALA A 232 -30.28 10.14 10.00
CA ALA A 232 -29.26 11.19 10.06
C ALA A 232 -28.39 11.04 11.31
N PHE A 233 -27.16 11.57 11.27
CA PHE A 233 -26.26 11.60 12.42
C PHE A 233 -26.60 12.78 13.31
N ALA A 234 -26.84 12.52 14.59
CA ALA A 234 -27.17 13.53 15.58
C ALA A 234 -26.19 13.47 16.77
N GLY A 235 -25.83 14.64 17.30
CA GLY A 235 -24.99 14.72 18.49
C GLY A 235 -23.60 14.16 18.32
N ALA A 236 -22.98 14.28 17.15
CA ALA A 236 -21.63 13.79 16.89
C ALA A 236 -20.62 14.34 17.89
N ARG A 237 -19.83 13.45 18.51
CA ARG A 237 -18.82 13.78 19.50
C ARG A 237 -17.58 12.93 19.32
N VAL A 238 -16.43 13.47 19.72
CA VAL A 238 -15.17 12.74 19.78
C VAL A 238 -15.20 11.78 20.97
N LEU A 239 -14.93 10.50 20.73
CA LEU A 239 -14.85 9.47 21.75
C LEU A 239 -13.41 9.19 22.16
N ALA A 240 -12.49 9.16 21.21
CA ALA A 240 -11.08 8.86 21.41
C ALA A 240 -10.24 9.52 20.31
N GLY A 241 -8.92 9.50 20.46
CA GLY A 241 -7.99 10.09 19.52
C GLY A 241 -7.73 11.57 19.79
N GLY A 242 -7.02 12.20 18.88
CA GLY A 242 -6.63 13.60 18.96
C GLY A 242 -5.39 13.90 18.14
N PRO A 243 -4.78 15.10 18.32
CA PRO A 243 -3.68 15.54 17.46
C PRO A 243 -2.40 14.70 17.58
N GLU A 244 -2.23 13.97 18.67
CA GLU A 244 -1.03 13.15 18.95
C GLU A 244 -1.37 11.68 19.19
N GLU A 245 -2.59 11.27 18.89
CA GLU A 245 -3.06 9.89 18.99
C GLU A 245 -3.71 9.48 17.69
N SER A 246 -3.17 8.43 17.07
CA SER A 246 -3.70 7.87 15.84
C SER A 246 -4.62 6.70 16.12
N ILE A 247 -5.86 6.80 15.59
CA ILE A 247 -6.81 5.69 15.54
C ILE A 247 -6.78 5.12 14.12
N ALA A 248 -6.35 3.86 13.97
CA ALA A 248 -6.23 3.23 12.66
C ALA A 248 -7.56 2.64 12.14
N GLN A 249 -8.39 2.14 13.05
CA GLN A 249 -9.67 1.51 12.74
C GLN A 249 -10.60 1.56 13.95
N ALA A 250 -11.90 1.63 13.69
CA ALA A 250 -12.95 1.41 14.67
C ALA A 250 -14.04 0.50 14.11
N ASP A 251 -14.60 -0.38 14.94
CA ASP A 251 -15.73 -1.24 14.59
C ASP A 251 -16.53 -1.64 15.84
N TRP A 252 -17.75 -2.14 15.65
CA TRP A 252 -18.63 -2.51 16.75
C TRP A 252 -18.53 -4.01 17.05
N GLY A 253 -18.38 -4.36 18.31
CA GLY A 253 -18.57 -5.73 18.77
C GLY A 253 -20.05 -6.16 18.71
N PRO A 254 -20.33 -7.47 18.72
CA PRO A 254 -21.71 -7.99 18.73
C PRO A 254 -22.50 -7.59 19.97
N ASP A 255 -21.82 -7.23 21.05
CA ASP A 255 -22.37 -6.70 22.31
C ASP A 255 -22.72 -5.21 22.25
N GLY A 256 -22.51 -4.56 21.09
CA GLY A 256 -22.75 -3.13 20.90
C GLY A 256 -21.69 -2.21 21.53
N ARG A 257 -20.55 -2.74 21.98
CA ARG A 257 -19.41 -1.95 22.40
C ARG A 257 -18.51 -1.60 21.23
N LEU A 258 -17.96 -0.39 21.24
CA LEU A 258 -17.05 0.08 20.20
C LEU A 258 -15.63 -0.37 20.51
N LEU A 259 -15.00 -0.99 19.51
CA LEU A 259 -13.61 -1.43 19.50
C LEU A 259 -12.81 -0.52 18.59
N TYR A 260 -11.58 -0.23 18.93
CA TYR A 260 -10.71 0.60 18.10
C TYR A 260 -9.22 0.33 18.32
N ALA A 261 -8.42 0.54 17.28
CA ALA A 261 -6.97 0.43 17.32
C ALA A 261 -6.36 1.83 17.51
N SER A 262 -5.65 2.04 18.61
CA SER A 262 -5.03 3.32 19.00
C SER A 262 -3.55 3.16 19.32
N ASP A 263 -2.73 4.12 18.92
CA ASP A 263 -1.29 4.13 19.20
C ASP A 263 -0.90 4.90 20.49
N ARG A 264 -1.86 5.18 21.36
CA ARG A 264 -1.64 5.90 22.64
C ARG A 264 -0.56 5.29 23.54
N SER A 265 -0.34 3.98 23.42
CA SER A 265 0.71 3.26 24.16
C SER A 265 2.08 3.27 23.47
N GLY A 266 2.21 3.91 22.31
CA GLY A 266 3.39 3.84 21.45
C GLY A 266 3.32 2.75 20.37
N TRP A 267 2.29 1.92 20.39
CA TRP A 267 1.97 0.87 19.42
C TRP A 267 0.48 0.90 19.15
N TRP A 268 0.03 0.63 17.93
CA TRP A 268 -1.40 0.47 17.67
C TRP A 268 -1.91 -0.79 18.35
N ASN A 269 -2.50 -0.61 19.52
CA ASN A 269 -3.13 -1.68 20.30
C ASN A 269 -4.66 -1.55 20.26
N LEU A 270 -5.36 -2.65 20.59
CA LEU A 270 -6.81 -2.68 20.62
C LEU A 270 -7.36 -2.20 21.97
N TYR A 271 -8.38 -1.36 21.88
CA TYR A 271 -9.13 -0.82 23.01
C TYR A 271 -10.62 -1.05 22.82
N ARG A 272 -11.33 -1.16 23.93
CA ARG A 272 -12.78 -1.19 24.01
C ARG A 272 -13.26 0.07 24.74
N ALA A 273 -14.25 0.75 24.15
CA ALA A 273 -14.91 1.86 24.82
C ALA A 273 -15.88 1.34 25.87
N GLU A 274 -15.72 1.76 27.10
CA GLU A 274 -16.60 1.38 28.21
C GLU A 274 -17.78 2.35 28.35
N PRO A 275 -18.90 1.92 28.99
CA PRO A 275 -20.10 2.76 29.12
C PRO A 275 -19.88 4.09 29.85
N ASP A 276 -18.88 4.16 30.72
CA ASP A 276 -18.49 5.37 31.46
C ASP A 276 -17.57 6.31 30.68
N GLY A 277 -17.25 5.96 29.44
CA GLY A 277 -16.32 6.71 28.57
C GLY A 277 -14.84 6.37 28.76
N ALA A 278 -14.51 5.42 29.64
CA ALA A 278 -13.16 4.91 29.80
C ALA A 278 -12.78 4.03 28.59
N ALA A 279 -11.48 3.77 28.44
CA ALA A 279 -10.95 2.87 27.44
C ALA A 279 -10.22 1.70 28.14
N SER A 280 -10.64 0.47 27.85
CA SER A 280 -9.98 -0.74 28.30
C SER A 280 -9.05 -1.28 27.23
N ALA A 281 -7.76 -1.41 27.52
CA ALA A 281 -6.83 -2.11 26.65
C ALA A 281 -7.14 -3.61 26.66
N LEU A 282 -7.30 -4.21 25.47
CA LEU A 282 -7.70 -5.61 25.35
C LEU A 282 -6.51 -6.57 25.37
N CYS A 283 -5.39 -6.15 24.76
CA CYS A 283 -4.19 -6.99 24.64
C CYS A 283 -2.96 -6.08 24.54
N PRO A 284 -2.52 -5.39 25.61
CA PRO A 284 -1.40 -4.45 25.54
C PRO A 284 -0.08 -5.20 25.26
N ARG A 285 0.53 -4.86 24.13
CA ARG A 285 1.81 -5.45 23.66
C ARG A 285 2.64 -4.42 22.89
N GLU A 286 3.94 -4.66 22.83
CA GLU A 286 4.85 -3.98 21.89
C GLU A 286 4.76 -4.61 20.49
N GLU A 287 3.55 -4.60 19.95
CA GLU A 287 3.17 -5.08 18.62
C GLU A 287 2.13 -4.16 18.00
N GLU A 288 2.11 -4.09 16.68
CA GLU A 288 1.09 -3.36 15.92
C GLU A 288 -0.16 -4.23 15.71
N PHE A 289 -1.33 -3.73 16.09
CA PHE A 289 -2.66 -4.23 15.74
C PHE A 289 -3.39 -3.26 14.80
N GLY A 290 -2.65 -2.38 14.19
CA GLY A 290 -3.09 -1.38 13.25
C GLY A 290 -1.94 -0.93 12.37
N GLY A 291 -2.18 0.03 11.51
CA GLY A 291 -1.18 0.55 10.60
C GLY A 291 -1.60 1.89 9.97
N PRO A 292 -0.80 2.42 9.06
CA PRO A 292 -1.07 3.72 8.45
C PRO A 292 -2.26 3.63 7.48
N LEU A 293 -3.21 4.54 7.66
CA LEU A 293 -4.44 4.59 6.87
C LEU A 293 -4.19 5.32 5.53
N TRP A 294 -3.46 4.67 4.62
CA TRP A 294 -3.25 5.17 3.26
C TRP A 294 -4.47 5.01 2.35
N GLN A 295 -5.35 4.09 2.70
CA GLN A 295 -6.59 3.82 1.96
C GLN A 295 -7.75 3.74 2.94
N LEU A 296 -8.94 4.17 2.52
CA LEU A 296 -10.13 4.06 3.35
C LEU A 296 -10.67 2.63 3.37
N GLY A 297 -11.20 2.20 4.50
CA GLY A 297 -11.82 0.89 4.64
C GLY A 297 -10.84 -0.28 4.85
N LEU A 298 -9.57 0.00 5.19
CA LEU A 298 -8.64 -1.02 5.66
C LEU A 298 -9.13 -1.65 6.97
N SER A 299 -8.85 -2.94 7.16
CA SER A 299 -9.33 -3.72 8.30
C SER A 299 -8.20 -4.58 8.88
N TRP A 300 -7.69 -4.18 10.04
CA TRP A 300 -6.70 -4.92 10.84
C TRP A 300 -7.34 -5.86 11.85
N PHE A 301 -8.59 -5.61 12.21
CA PHE A 301 -9.34 -6.49 13.09
C PHE A 301 -10.80 -6.60 12.65
N ALA A 302 -11.44 -7.71 13.02
CA ALA A 302 -12.84 -7.94 12.73
C ALA A 302 -13.49 -8.72 13.90
N PRO A 303 -14.52 -8.14 14.58
CA PRO A 303 -15.25 -8.82 15.62
C PRO A 303 -16.04 -10.01 15.06
N LEU A 304 -16.00 -11.15 15.75
CA LEU A 304 -16.81 -12.34 15.46
C LEU A 304 -18.09 -12.33 16.29
N ASP A 305 -19.12 -13.02 15.80
CA ASP A 305 -20.41 -13.19 16.52
C ASP A 305 -20.23 -13.84 17.90
N SER A 306 -19.17 -14.62 18.08
CA SER A 306 -18.80 -15.26 19.35
C SER A 306 -18.29 -14.28 20.42
N GLY A 307 -18.01 -13.03 20.06
CA GLY A 307 -17.32 -12.05 20.89
C GLY A 307 -15.79 -12.09 20.84
N LEU A 308 -15.20 -13.10 20.17
CA LEU A 308 -13.78 -13.11 19.84
C LEU A 308 -13.49 -12.09 18.73
N ILE A 309 -12.22 -11.74 18.55
CA ILE A 309 -11.80 -10.74 17.55
C ILE A 309 -10.70 -11.35 16.68
N ALA A 310 -10.92 -11.42 15.36
CA ALA A 310 -9.85 -11.70 14.43
C ALA A 310 -8.92 -10.47 14.34
N VAL A 311 -7.62 -10.67 14.42
CA VAL A 311 -6.62 -9.59 14.46
C VAL A 311 -5.45 -9.88 13.53
N VAL A 312 -4.99 -8.87 12.82
CA VAL A 312 -3.66 -8.84 12.20
C VAL A 312 -2.73 -8.13 13.16
N HIS A 313 -1.64 -8.78 13.57
CA HIS A 313 -0.73 -8.21 14.54
C HIS A 313 0.72 -8.63 14.30
N GLY A 314 1.66 -7.90 14.87
CA GLY A 314 3.08 -8.27 14.83
C GLY A 314 4.04 -7.10 14.93
N THR A 315 5.32 -7.43 14.79
CA THR A 315 6.43 -6.47 14.73
C THR A 315 7.29 -6.77 13.50
N GLY A 316 7.30 -5.84 12.55
CA GLY A 316 7.96 -6.05 11.24
C GLY A 316 7.21 -7.00 10.32
N ALA A 317 7.06 -8.26 10.70
CA ALA A 317 6.18 -9.25 10.06
C ALA A 317 4.81 -9.26 10.76
N THR A 318 3.81 -9.85 10.12
CA THR A 318 2.43 -9.90 10.66
C THR A 318 1.87 -11.32 10.67
N ALA A 319 1.04 -11.61 11.66
CA ALA A 319 0.29 -12.85 11.81
C ALA A 319 -1.23 -12.57 11.87
N LEU A 320 -2.03 -13.56 11.49
CA LEU A 320 -3.45 -13.58 11.81
C LEU A 320 -3.64 -14.31 13.13
N GLY A 321 -4.25 -13.64 14.10
CA GLY A 321 -4.62 -14.22 15.38
C GLY A 321 -6.11 -14.12 15.66
N VAL A 322 -6.55 -14.86 16.68
CA VAL A 322 -7.88 -14.72 17.28
C VAL A 322 -7.67 -14.31 18.72
N LEU A 323 -8.12 -13.10 19.04
CA LEU A 323 -8.03 -12.50 20.38
C LEU A 323 -9.30 -12.80 21.18
N ASP A 324 -9.13 -13.30 22.40
CA ASP A 324 -10.16 -13.29 23.42
C ASP A 324 -10.09 -11.97 24.20
N PRO A 325 -11.07 -11.06 24.05
CA PRO A 325 -11.03 -9.74 24.69
C PRO A 325 -11.18 -9.77 26.21
N GLU A 326 -11.65 -10.89 26.79
CA GLU A 326 -11.82 -11.02 28.23
C GLU A 326 -10.54 -11.49 28.95
N THR A 327 -9.71 -12.27 28.25
CA THR A 327 -8.44 -12.78 28.79
C THR A 327 -7.21 -12.05 28.24
N GLY A 328 -7.32 -11.40 27.09
CA GLY A 328 -6.20 -10.80 26.36
C GLY A 328 -5.30 -11.83 25.65
N GLU A 329 -5.72 -13.09 25.61
CA GLU A 329 -5.00 -14.15 24.90
C GLU A 329 -5.23 -14.04 23.40
N VAL A 330 -4.13 -14.17 22.62
CA VAL A 330 -4.16 -14.25 21.15
C VAL A 330 -3.64 -15.61 20.74
N VAL A 331 -4.41 -16.32 19.93
CA VAL A 331 -4.04 -17.61 19.34
C VAL A 331 -3.85 -17.42 17.85
N ASP A 332 -2.63 -17.59 17.37
CA ASP A 332 -2.30 -17.40 15.95
C ASP A 332 -2.76 -18.57 15.09
N ALA A 333 -3.23 -18.26 13.90
CA ALA A 333 -3.56 -19.22 12.88
C ALA A 333 -2.29 -19.98 12.43
N ALA A 334 -2.36 -21.30 12.40
CA ALA A 334 -1.27 -22.12 11.87
C ALA A 334 -1.17 -22.00 10.34
N GLY A 335 0.06 -21.83 9.84
CA GLY A 335 0.32 -21.77 8.40
C GLY A 335 1.69 -21.18 8.08
N PRO A 336 2.06 -21.15 6.80
CA PRO A 336 3.37 -20.66 6.37
C PRO A 336 3.44 -19.12 6.26
N TRP A 337 2.33 -18.42 6.43
CA TRP A 337 2.24 -17.00 6.15
C TRP A 337 2.92 -16.16 7.24
N SER A 338 3.72 -15.21 6.81
CA SER A 338 4.46 -14.27 7.65
C SER A 338 4.09 -12.81 7.37
N GLU A 339 3.18 -12.58 6.43
CA GLU A 339 2.65 -11.27 6.09
C GLU A 339 1.14 -11.37 5.88
N TRP A 340 0.39 -10.56 6.63
CA TRP A 340 -1.06 -10.43 6.49
C TRP A 340 -1.42 -8.98 6.21
N SER A 341 -2.19 -8.75 5.15
CA SER A 341 -2.66 -7.42 4.79
C SER A 341 -3.79 -6.96 5.71
N ALA A 342 -3.95 -5.63 5.81
CA ALA A 342 -5.07 -4.99 6.50
C ALA A 342 -6.38 -5.17 5.71
N SER A 343 -6.82 -6.40 5.57
CA SER A 343 -8.01 -6.80 4.81
C SER A 343 -8.59 -8.06 5.42
N LEU A 344 -9.39 -7.89 6.47
CA LEU A 344 -10.09 -8.97 7.14
C LEU A 344 -11.59 -8.88 6.93
N ALA A 345 -12.24 -10.04 6.79
CA ALA A 345 -13.69 -10.18 6.84
C ALA A 345 -14.07 -11.40 7.67
N VAL A 346 -15.26 -11.36 8.27
CA VAL A 346 -15.78 -12.44 9.12
C VAL A 346 -17.19 -12.83 8.69
N HIS A 347 -17.51 -14.12 8.79
CA HIS A 347 -18.84 -14.65 8.60
C HIS A 347 -19.03 -15.90 9.47
N GLY A 348 -19.87 -15.79 10.51
CA GLY A 348 -20.01 -16.84 11.52
C GLY A 348 -18.67 -17.14 12.21
N THR A 349 -18.16 -18.37 12.01
CA THR A 349 -16.86 -18.80 12.55
C THR A 349 -15.70 -18.69 11.55
N ARG A 350 -15.96 -18.16 10.37
CA ARG A 350 -14.99 -18.04 9.28
C ARG A 350 -14.38 -16.65 9.28
N VAL A 351 -13.06 -16.60 9.11
CA VAL A 351 -12.29 -15.38 8.90
C VAL A 351 -11.62 -15.48 7.54
N ALA A 352 -11.83 -14.52 6.67
CA ALA A 352 -11.07 -14.39 5.43
C ALA A 352 -10.07 -13.25 5.52
N GLY A 353 -8.88 -13.45 4.99
CA GLY A 353 -7.81 -12.46 4.95
C GLY A 353 -6.93 -12.66 3.73
N ILE A 354 -5.96 -11.78 3.57
CA ILE A 354 -4.99 -11.82 2.47
C ILE A 354 -3.60 -11.97 3.08
N ALA A 355 -2.87 -12.99 2.67
CA ALA A 355 -1.61 -13.36 3.26
C ALA A 355 -0.56 -13.77 2.24
N ALA A 356 0.70 -13.64 2.62
CA ALA A 356 1.85 -14.04 1.84
C ALA A 356 2.98 -14.56 2.75
N SER A 357 4.00 -15.13 2.14
CA SER A 357 5.23 -15.55 2.80
C SER A 357 6.43 -15.30 1.87
N PRO A 358 7.67 -15.42 2.34
CA PRO A 358 8.85 -15.39 1.46
C PRO A 358 8.84 -16.44 0.35
N ARG A 359 7.95 -17.41 0.44
CA ARG A 359 7.80 -18.53 -0.51
C ARG A 359 6.50 -18.49 -1.30
N SER A 360 5.57 -17.58 -0.98
CA SER A 360 4.29 -17.43 -1.67
C SER A 360 3.97 -15.96 -1.92
N ALA A 361 3.44 -15.66 -3.10
CA ALA A 361 2.79 -14.38 -3.35
C ALA A 361 1.54 -14.22 -2.49
N TYR A 362 0.91 -13.05 -2.53
CA TYR A 362 -0.34 -12.82 -1.81
C TYR A 362 -1.48 -13.70 -2.33
N GLU A 363 -2.15 -14.35 -1.42
CA GLU A 363 -3.28 -15.24 -1.66
C GLU A 363 -4.40 -14.96 -0.66
N VAL A 364 -5.63 -15.34 -1.02
CA VAL A 364 -6.79 -15.22 -0.12
C VAL A 364 -6.88 -16.47 0.73
N VAL A 365 -6.86 -16.30 2.04
CA VAL A 365 -6.82 -17.36 3.03
C VAL A 365 -8.07 -17.30 3.91
N GLU A 366 -8.66 -18.44 4.18
CA GLU A 366 -9.78 -18.61 5.11
C GLU A 366 -9.35 -19.43 6.33
N LEU A 367 -9.64 -18.91 7.51
CA LEU A 367 -9.50 -19.59 8.80
C LEU A 367 -10.88 -19.98 9.35
N ASP A 368 -11.08 -21.24 9.71
CA ASP A 368 -12.21 -21.66 10.55
C ASP A 368 -11.77 -21.62 12.02
N THR A 369 -12.30 -20.68 12.79
CA THR A 369 -11.92 -20.44 14.20
C THR A 369 -12.30 -21.60 15.14
N ARG A 370 -13.25 -22.47 14.76
CA ARG A 370 -13.61 -23.65 15.56
C ARG A 370 -12.57 -24.75 15.48
N THR A 371 -11.93 -24.90 14.31
CA THR A 371 -10.99 -25.99 14.04
C THR A 371 -9.53 -25.51 14.04
N GLY A 372 -9.30 -24.19 13.98
CA GLY A 372 -7.99 -23.60 13.81
C GLY A 372 -7.34 -23.87 12.43
N ARG A 373 -8.12 -24.40 11.46
CA ARG A 373 -7.62 -24.73 10.13
C ARG A 373 -7.68 -23.54 9.21
N ALA A 374 -6.52 -23.16 8.68
CA ALA A 374 -6.39 -22.17 7.62
C ALA A 374 -6.15 -22.88 6.27
N ARG A 375 -6.73 -22.31 5.19
CA ARG A 375 -6.57 -22.81 3.82
C ARG A 375 -6.61 -21.67 2.82
N VAL A 376 -5.89 -21.80 1.72
CA VAL A 376 -6.02 -20.91 0.57
C VAL A 376 -7.38 -21.14 -0.08
N VAL A 377 -8.10 -20.06 -0.34
CA VAL A 377 -9.43 -20.09 -0.95
C VAL A 377 -9.53 -19.24 -2.21
N GLY A 378 -8.52 -18.44 -2.55
CA GLY A 378 -8.53 -17.64 -3.78
C GLY A 378 -7.19 -16.99 -4.07
N ALA A 379 -7.08 -16.42 -5.26
CA ALA A 379 -5.85 -15.83 -5.79
C ALA A 379 -4.62 -16.76 -5.66
N ALA A 380 -4.88 -18.08 -5.59
CA ALA A 380 -3.83 -19.08 -5.56
C ALA A 380 -3.14 -19.14 -6.93
N HIS A 381 -1.84 -19.11 -6.92
CA HIS A 381 -1.03 -19.27 -8.11
C HIS A 381 -0.15 -20.50 -7.94
N ASP A 382 -0.11 -21.34 -8.97
CA ASP A 382 0.95 -22.35 -9.07
C ASP A 382 2.29 -21.61 -9.17
N ASP A 383 3.35 -22.21 -8.62
CA ASP A 383 4.69 -21.63 -8.75
C ASP A 383 5.05 -21.51 -10.24
N PRO A 384 5.29 -20.28 -10.75
CA PRO A 384 5.57 -20.08 -12.17
C PRO A 384 6.92 -20.62 -12.60
N VAL A 385 7.80 -20.87 -11.61
CA VAL A 385 9.10 -21.51 -11.78
C VAL A 385 9.37 -22.43 -10.58
N ASP A 386 10.36 -23.28 -10.69
CA ASP A 386 10.80 -24.10 -9.56
C ASP A 386 11.14 -23.22 -8.33
N PRO A 387 10.51 -23.42 -7.17
CA PRO A 387 10.76 -22.64 -5.95
C PRO A 387 12.19 -22.62 -5.46
N THR A 388 13.04 -23.50 -5.97
CA THR A 388 14.49 -23.46 -5.68
C THR A 388 15.20 -22.21 -6.24
N TYR A 389 14.54 -21.43 -7.09
CA TYR A 389 15.03 -20.13 -7.58
C TYR A 389 14.64 -18.96 -6.67
N TYR A 390 13.73 -19.16 -5.72
CA TYR A 390 13.28 -18.08 -4.84
C TYR A 390 14.34 -17.79 -3.77
N PRO A 391 14.65 -16.51 -3.54
CA PRO A 391 15.64 -16.15 -2.53
C PRO A 391 15.09 -16.40 -1.12
N GLU A 392 15.99 -16.66 -0.18
CA GLU A 392 15.67 -16.75 1.25
C GLU A 392 16.09 -15.44 1.93
N PRO A 393 15.14 -14.63 2.40
CA PRO A 393 15.47 -13.38 3.08
C PRO A 393 16.11 -13.63 4.44
N GLN A 394 17.09 -12.80 4.76
CA GLN A 394 17.66 -12.67 6.08
C GLN A 394 17.06 -11.42 6.74
N ILE A 395 16.28 -11.60 7.79
CA ILE A 395 15.77 -10.49 8.60
C ILE A 395 16.90 -10.03 9.51
N ARG A 396 17.36 -8.77 9.32
CA ARG A 396 18.53 -8.26 10.02
C ARG A 396 18.27 -6.88 10.63
N THR A 397 18.97 -6.61 11.71
CA THR A 397 19.07 -5.29 12.32
C THR A 397 20.50 -4.79 12.21
N PHE A 398 20.65 -3.59 11.67
CA PHE A 398 21.93 -2.91 11.52
C PHE A 398 22.01 -1.72 12.49
N LEU A 399 23.21 -1.22 12.70
CA LEU A 399 23.43 0.00 13.48
C LEU A 399 23.79 1.15 12.54
N GLY A 400 22.96 2.16 12.53
CA GLY A 400 23.18 3.42 11.84
C GLY A 400 23.88 4.46 12.70
N PRO A 401 23.89 5.72 12.24
CA PRO A 401 24.45 6.82 12.98
C PRO A 401 23.92 6.92 14.41
N ALA A 402 24.77 7.23 15.35
CA ALA A 402 24.48 7.31 16.80
C ALA A 402 23.95 6.00 17.43
N GLY A 403 24.23 4.84 16.82
CA GLY A 403 23.80 3.52 17.32
C GLY A 403 22.31 3.24 17.11
N ARG A 404 21.68 3.97 16.18
CA ARG A 404 20.27 3.79 15.83
C ARG A 404 20.05 2.44 15.13
N GLU A 405 19.13 1.64 15.62
CA GLU A 405 18.74 0.37 14.97
C GLU A 405 18.01 0.61 13.66
N ILE A 406 18.37 -0.14 12.63
CA ILE A 406 17.77 -0.11 11.29
C ILE A 406 17.40 -1.54 10.92
N HIS A 407 16.13 -1.77 10.64
CA HIS A 407 15.64 -3.08 10.21
C HIS A 407 15.71 -3.21 8.70
N ALA A 408 16.10 -4.38 8.21
CA ALA A 408 16.20 -4.65 6.79
C ALA A 408 15.97 -6.14 6.46
N HIS A 409 15.47 -6.39 5.25
CA HIS A 409 15.41 -7.72 4.66
C HIS A 409 16.53 -7.84 3.63
N ILE A 410 17.45 -8.77 3.84
CA ILE A 410 18.58 -8.98 2.95
C ILE A 410 18.32 -10.24 2.14
N TYR A 411 18.34 -10.09 0.82
CA TYR A 411 18.13 -11.14 -0.16
C TYR A 411 19.47 -11.40 -0.88
N PRO A 412 20.29 -12.36 -0.44
CA PRO A 412 21.53 -12.70 -1.13
C PRO A 412 21.25 -13.22 -2.54
N PRO A 413 22.21 -13.13 -3.47
CA PRO A 413 22.14 -13.84 -4.72
C PRO A 413 21.83 -15.33 -4.50
N HIS A 414 20.86 -15.86 -5.25
CA HIS A 414 20.40 -17.24 -5.06
C HIS A 414 20.04 -17.90 -6.39
N HIS A 415 20.68 -19.05 -6.67
CA HIS A 415 20.41 -19.83 -7.88
C HIS A 415 20.78 -21.30 -7.67
N PRO A 416 19.91 -22.29 -7.98
CA PRO A 416 20.20 -23.70 -7.73
C PRO A 416 21.31 -24.27 -8.59
N GLY A 417 21.59 -23.73 -9.77
CA GLY A 417 22.56 -24.24 -10.74
C GLY A 417 23.81 -23.38 -10.96
N HIS A 418 23.95 -22.26 -10.21
CA HIS A 418 25.12 -21.37 -10.33
C HIS A 418 25.70 -21.03 -8.96
N VAL A 419 27.03 -20.89 -8.93
CA VAL A 419 27.80 -20.32 -7.81
C VAL A 419 28.83 -19.35 -8.39
N ALA A 420 29.16 -18.30 -7.66
CA ALA A 420 30.21 -17.37 -8.09
C ALA A 420 31.61 -17.91 -7.79
N PRO A 421 32.66 -17.38 -8.46
CA PRO A 421 34.05 -17.58 -8.02
C PRO A 421 34.25 -17.21 -6.55
N GLY A 422 35.04 -17.97 -5.82
CA GLY A 422 35.15 -17.83 -4.37
C GLY A 422 35.79 -16.53 -3.86
N ASP A 423 36.40 -15.75 -4.74
CA ASP A 423 37.02 -14.45 -4.48
C ASP A 423 36.18 -13.26 -4.98
N GLU A 424 35.04 -13.52 -5.62
CA GLU A 424 34.13 -12.49 -6.10
C GLU A 424 33.07 -12.18 -5.05
N LEU A 425 32.86 -10.88 -4.75
CA LEU A 425 31.77 -10.39 -3.93
C LEU A 425 30.59 -9.95 -4.83
N PRO A 426 29.33 -10.18 -4.43
CA PRO A 426 28.17 -9.82 -5.25
C PRO A 426 27.91 -8.32 -5.30
N PRO A 427 27.34 -7.82 -6.41
CA PRO A 427 26.68 -6.53 -6.44
C PRO A 427 25.40 -6.56 -5.62
N TYR A 428 25.05 -5.42 -5.00
CA TYR A 428 23.79 -5.26 -4.26
C TYR A 428 23.03 -4.00 -4.65
N VAL A 429 21.72 -4.11 -4.64
CA VAL A 429 20.81 -2.97 -4.82
C VAL A 429 20.04 -2.73 -3.52
N VAL A 430 20.20 -1.55 -2.94
CA VAL A 430 19.40 -1.11 -1.79
C VAL A 430 18.05 -0.63 -2.30
N TRP A 431 16.98 -1.18 -1.75
CA TRP A 431 15.60 -0.79 -2.05
C TRP A 431 15.05 0.07 -0.92
N ALA A 432 14.70 1.31 -1.24
CA ALA A 432 13.99 2.22 -0.36
C ALA A 432 12.49 2.19 -0.71
N HIS A 433 11.66 1.77 0.22
CA HIS A 433 10.22 1.71 0.00
C HIS A 433 9.58 3.10 -0.10
N GLY A 434 8.39 3.18 -0.71
CA GLY A 434 7.58 4.39 -0.79
C GLY A 434 6.90 4.74 0.54
N GLY A 435 6.02 5.72 0.49
CA GLY A 435 5.25 6.22 1.62
C GLY A 435 5.64 7.65 1.99
N PRO A 436 6.57 7.94 2.87
CA PRO A 436 7.54 7.07 3.57
C PRO A 436 6.97 6.29 4.76
N THR A 437 5.77 6.63 5.24
CA THR A 437 5.12 6.00 6.40
C THR A 437 4.46 4.68 6.00
N THR A 438 5.28 3.72 5.62
CA THR A 438 4.94 2.32 5.34
C THR A 438 6.13 1.44 5.71
N ARG A 439 6.20 0.22 5.19
CA ARG A 439 7.35 -0.68 5.33
C ARG A 439 7.47 -1.63 4.14
N ALA A 440 8.63 -2.22 3.96
CA ALA A 440 8.80 -3.36 3.08
C ALA A 440 8.14 -4.61 3.70
N PRO A 441 7.23 -5.30 2.98
CA PRO A 441 6.63 -6.53 3.47
C PRO A 441 7.57 -7.73 3.32
N LEU A 442 7.39 -8.78 4.13
CA LEU A 442 8.17 -10.02 4.04
C LEU A 442 7.44 -11.05 3.17
N VAL A 443 7.54 -10.89 1.86
CA VAL A 443 6.78 -11.69 0.87
C VAL A 443 7.66 -12.19 -0.27
N LEU A 444 7.17 -13.15 -1.04
CA LEU A 444 7.78 -13.51 -2.31
C LEU A 444 7.49 -12.38 -3.32
N ASP A 445 8.55 -11.69 -3.72
CA ASP A 445 8.53 -10.68 -4.77
C ASP A 445 9.36 -11.19 -5.95
N LEU A 446 8.71 -11.43 -7.10
CA LEU A 446 9.40 -11.92 -8.30
C LEU A 446 10.30 -10.86 -8.94
N ALA A 447 10.12 -9.57 -8.66
CA ALA A 447 11.07 -8.55 -9.07
C ALA A 447 12.38 -8.66 -8.27
N ILE A 448 12.32 -8.97 -6.98
CA ILE A 448 13.51 -9.30 -6.18
C ILE A 448 14.14 -10.61 -6.69
N ALA A 449 13.35 -11.64 -6.92
CA ALA A 449 13.82 -12.92 -7.44
C ALA A 449 14.45 -12.78 -8.85
N TYR A 450 13.96 -11.85 -9.66
CA TYR A 450 14.53 -11.48 -10.96
C TYR A 450 15.99 -11.06 -10.86
N PHE A 451 16.34 -10.24 -9.86
CA PHE A 451 17.73 -9.83 -9.62
C PHE A 451 18.55 -10.90 -8.91
N THR A 452 18.02 -11.50 -7.84
CA THR A 452 18.78 -12.45 -7.04
C THR A 452 19.15 -13.72 -7.80
N SER A 453 18.25 -14.20 -8.67
CA SER A 453 18.52 -15.36 -9.53
C SER A 453 19.53 -15.10 -10.67
N ARG A 454 19.89 -13.82 -10.88
CA ARG A 454 20.97 -13.39 -11.79
C ARG A 454 22.29 -13.10 -11.09
N GLY A 455 22.35 -13.27 -9.77
CA GLY A 455 23.56 -13.02 -8.99
C GLY A 455 23.67 -11.56 -8.48
N ILE A 456 22.56 -10.84 -8.36
CA ILE A 456 22.50 -9.48 -7.81
C ILE A 456 21.73 -9.54 -6.50
N GLY A 457 22.35 -9.19 -5.37
CA GLY A 457 21.66 -9.13 -4.08
C GLY A 457 20.75 -7.92 -3.97
N VAL A 458 19.73 -8.02 -3.12
CA VAL A 458 18.80 -6.93 -2.80
C VAL A 458 18.75 -6.75 -1.30
N ALA A 459 18.73 -5.48 -0.86
CA ALA A 459 18.55 -5.11 0.54
C ALA A 459 17.35 -4.15 0.64
N GLU A 460 16.22 -4.64 1.12
CA GLU A 460 15.07 -3.79 1.44
C GLU A 460 15.27 -3.17 2.82
N VAL A 461 15.37 -1.84 2.89
CA VAL A 461 15.64 -1.13 4.13
C VAL A 461 14.36 -0.52 4.68
N ASN A 462 13.96 -0.95 5.87
CA ASN A 462 12.96 -0.28 6.68
C ASN A 462 13.61 0.88 7.43
N TYR A 463 13.90 1.95 6.70
CA TYR A 463 14.58 3.14 7.23
C TYR A 463 13.76 3.84 8.32
N SER A 464 14.39 4.73 9.08
CA SER A 464 13.73 5.58 10.07
C SER A 464 12.47 6.23 9.49
N GLY A 465 11.35 6.09 10.18
CA GLY A 465 10.02 6.48 9.68
C GLY A 465 9.16 5.32 9.21
N SER A 466 9.72 4.13 8.99
CA SER A 466 8.96 2.94 8.63
C SER A 466 7.98 2.54 9.74
N THR A 467 6.84 1.96 9.33
CA THR A 467 5.83 1.39 10.24
C THR A 467 6.17 -0.06 10.63
N GLY A 468 5.43 -0.62 11.57
CA GLY A 468 5.63 -1.98 12.04
C GLY A 468 6.59 -2.13 13.21
N TYR A 469 7.15 -1.03 13.72
CA TYR A 469 8.14 -1.01 14.79
C TYR A 469 7.82 0.00 15.90
N GLY A 470 6.55 0.33 16.03
CA GLY A 470 6.04 1.30 16.99
C GLY A 470 6.14 2.75 16.53
N ARG A 471 5.42 3.64 17.27
CA ARG A 471 5.37 5.07 16.98
C ARG A 471 6.74 5.74 17.09
N ALA A 472 7.55 5.35 18.07
CA ALA A 472 8.89 5.93 18.25
C ALA A 472 9.79 5.72 17.03
N TYR A 473 9.70 4.56 16.36
CA TYR A 473 10.44 4.30 15.12
C TYR A 473 9.87 5.13 13.95
N ARG A 474 8.56 5.19 13.83
CA ARG A 474 7.86 5.99 12.81
C ARG A 474 8.19 7.47 12.95
N ASP A 475 8.20 8.01 14.15
CA ASP A 475 8.46 9.41 14.43
C ASP A 475 9.93 9.83 14.25
N ARG A 476 10.86 8.90 14.05
CA ARG A 476 12.28 9.21 13.73
C ARG A 476 12.46 10.04 12.46
N LEU A 477 11.50 10.01 11.56
CA LEU A 477 11.56 10.75 10.30
C LEU A 477 11.00 12.17 10.40
N ARG A 478 10.38 12.54 11.53
CA ARG A 478 9.87 13.91 11.75
C ARG A 478 11.01 14.92 11.59
N GLU A 479 10.82 15.87 10.68
CA GLU A 479 11.80 16.88 10.27
C GLU A 479 13.15 16.30 9.77
N GLN A 480 13.24 14.99 9.53
CA GLN A 480 14.47 14.29 9.16
C GLN A 480 14.42 13.64 7.77
N TRP A 481 13.35 13.85 7.00
CA TRP A 481 13.26 13.28 5.65
C TRP A 481 14.31 13.87 4.72
N GLY A 482 15.00 13.01 3.96
CA GLY A 482 16.19 13.34 3.18
C GLY A 482 17.49 13.33 3.98
N ILE A 483 17.43 13.00 5.27
CA ILE A 483 18.60 12.82 6.15
C ILE A 483 18.59 11.42 6.74
N ALA A 484 17.64 11.11 7.63
CA ALA A 484 17.64 9.84 8.35
C ALA A 484 17.40 8.63 7.43
N ASP A 485 16.53 8.76 6.44
CA ASP A 485 16.26 7.74 5.43
C ASP A 485 17.50 7.50 4.53
N VAL A 486 18.18 8.56 4.12
CA VAL A 486 19.44 8.48 3.34
C VAL A 486 20.55 7.83 4.15
N ASP A 487 20.76 8.29 5.39
CA ASP A 487 21.77 7.76 6.28
C ASP A 487 21.56 6.28 6.59
N ASP A 488 20.31 5.86 6.82
CA ASP A 488 19.98 4.47 7.14
C ASP A 488 20.21 3.54 5.94
N CYS A 489 19.79 3.95 4.74
CA CYS A 489 20.07 3.19 3.53
C CYS A 489 21.57 3.06 3.26
N ALA A 490 22.32 4.15 3.44
CA ALA A 490 23.77 4.15 3.29
C ALA A 490 24.47 3.26 4.34
N ALA A 491 24.01 3.31 5.60
CA ALA A 491 24.57 2.50 6.69
C ALA A 491 24.39 1.00 6.42
N VAL A 492 23.24 0.56 5.94
CA VAL A 492 23.00 -0.85 5.57
C VAL A 492 23.91 -1.26 4.41
N ALA A 493 24.00 -0.44 3.34
CA ALA A 493 24.86 -0.71 2.20
C ALA A 493 26.32 -0.86 2.59
N LEU A 494 26.83 0.06 3.41
CA LEU A 494 28.21 0.04 3.90
C LEU A 494 28.49 -1.14 4.83
N ALA A 495 27.56 -1.45 5.73
CA ALA A 495 27.70 -2.61 6.62
C ALA A 495 27.82 -3.93 5.82
N LEU A 496 26.98 -4.11 4.77
CA LEU A 496 27.07 -5.27 3.89
C LEU A 496 28.42 -5.35 3.16
N ALA A 497 28.99 -4.21 2.76
CA ALA A 497 30.30 -4.18 2.13
C ALA A 497 31.45 -4.45 3.13
N ASP A 498 31.39 -3.85 4.31
CA ASP A 498 32.44 -3.97 5.34
C ASP A 498 32.54 -5.39 5.91
N GLU A 499 31.44 -6.11 6.00
CA GLU A 499 31.41 -7.52 6.42
C GLU A 499 31.76 -8.51 5.30
N GLY A 500 31.95 -8.04 4.06
CA GLY A 500 32.27 -8.87 2.90
C GLY A 500 31.06 -9.60 2.30
N THR A 501 29.85 -9.15 2.56
CA THR A 501 28.63 -9.67 1.93
C THR A 501 28.41 -9.05 0.55
N ALA A 502 28.79 -7.79 0.35
CA ALA A 502 28.61 -7.04 -0.90
C ALA A 502 29.92 -6.46 -1.42
N ASP A 503 30.01 -6.28 -2.73
CA ASP A 503 31.11 -5.53 -3.36
C ASP A 503 30.89 -4.02 -3.17
N ARG A 504 31.79 -3.36 -2.45
CA ARG A 504 31.74 -1.91 -2.18
C ARG A 504 31.68 -1.06 -3.45
N ALA A 505 32.26 -1.53 -4.54
CA ALA A 505 32.29 -0.81 -5.83
C ALA A 505 31.02 -1.05 -6.68
N ARG A 506 30.19 -2.01 -6.30
CA ARG A 506 29.01 -2.43 -7.04
C ARG A 506 27.74 -2.34 -6.17
N LEU A 507 27.53 -1.19 -5.53
CA LEU A 507 26.32 -0.85 -4.77
C LEU A 507 25.46 0.09 -5.59
N ALA A 508 24.15 -0.17 -5.65
CA ALA A 508 23.14 0.70 -6.24
C ALA A 508 22.04 1.02 -5.25
N ILE A 509 21.27 2.06 -5.51
CA ILE A 509 20.06 2.39 -4.77
C ILE A 509 18.86 2.47 -5.72
N ARG A 510 17.69 2.01 -5.26
CA ARG A 510 16.44 2.02 -5.98
C ARG A 510 15.31 2.44 -5.06
N GLY A 511 14.35 3.20 -5.59
CA GLY A 511 13.13 3.50 -4.86
C GLY A 511 12.06 4.15 -5.72
N GLY A 512 10.82 3.99 -5.29
CA GLY A 512 9.65 4.61 -5.90
C GLY A 512 8.97 5.60 -4.95
N SER A 513 8.36 6.66 -5.50
CA SER A 513 7.67 7.70 -4.71
C SER A 513 8.58 8.33 -3.65
N ALA A 514 8.24 8.24 -2.37
CA ALA A 514 9.13 8.65 -1.29
C ALA A 514 10.49 7.90 -1.31
N GLY A 515 10.50 6.62 -1.71
CA GLY A 515 11.75 5.89 -1.94
C GLY A 515 12.54 6.43 -3.14
N GLY A 516 11.86 6.92 -4.16
CA GLY A 516 12.48 7.64 -5.29
C GLY A 516 13.14 8.94 -4.84
N TRP A 517 12.51 9.66 -3.93
CA TRP A 517 13.13 10.79 -3.22
C TRP A 517 14.40 10.34 -2.49
N THR A 518 14.32 9.31 -1.65
CA THR A 518 15.47 8.80 -0.90
C THR A 518 16.62 8.38 -1.82
N ALA A 519 16.30 7.70 -2.95
CA ALA A 519 17.29 7.34 -3.96
C ALA A 519 17.94 8.57 -4.59
N ALA A 520 17.15 9.55 -5.03
CA ALA A 520 17.68 10.78 -5.63
C ALA A 520 18.47 11.62 -4.62
N ALA A 521 17.99 11.75 -3.37
CA ALA A 521 18.70 12.44 -2.30
C ALA A 521 20.04 11.76 -1.98
N SER A 522 20.07 10.42 -1.97
CA SER A 522 21.32 9.65 -1.80
C SER A 522 22.33 9.93 -2.90
N LEU A 523 21.88 10.04 -4.15
CA LEU A 523 22.76 10.36 -5.30
C LEU A 523 23.31 11.81 -5.26
N THR A 524 22.66 12.72 -4.54
CA THR A 524 23.11 14.12 -4.39
C THR A 524 23.94 14.36 -3.14
N THR A 525 23.86 13.50 -2.12
CA THR A 525 24.44 13.77 -0.80
C THR A 525 25.47 12.75 -0.35
N THR A 526 25.56 11.57 -1.02
CA THR A 526 26.52 10.52 -0.68
C THR A 526 27.31 10.05 -1.91
N ASP A 527 28.41 9.36 -1.68
CA ASP A 527 29.24 8.66 -2.69
C ASP A 527 29.16 7.13 -2.54
N VAL A 528 28.16 6.64 -1.84
CA VAL A 528 28.02 5.21 -1.52
C VAL A 528 27.67 4.39 -2.75
N TYR A 529 26.86 4.94 -3.65
CA TYR A 529 26.26 4.20 -4.74
C TYR A 529 26.89 4.49 -6.09
N ALA A 530 27.19 3.44 -6.85
CA ALA A 530 27.75 3.54 -8.20
C ALA A 530 26.67 3.94 -9.24
N CYS A 531 25.39 3.69 -8.97
CA CYS A 531 24.24 4.13 -9.77
C CYS A 531 22.94 4.08 -8.97
N GLY A 532 21.86 4.60 -9.57
CA GLY A 532 20.53 4.53 -8.95
C GLY A 532 19.38 4.46 -9.94
N THR A 533 18.26 3.89 -9.48
CA THR A 533 16.95 3.90 -10.16
C THR A 533 15.97 4.72 -9.35
N VAL A 534 15.39 5.73 -9.95
CA VAL A 534 14.49 6.72 -9.33
C VAL A 534 13.14 6.64 -10.04
N ILE A 535 12.10 6.23 -9.32
CA ILE A 535 10.81 5.87 -9.90
C ILE A 535 9.73 6.81 -9.37
N TYR A 536 9.00 7.49 -10.26
CA TYR A 536 7.94 8.49 -9.98
C TYR A 536 8.19 9.30 -8.69
N PRO A 537 9.31 10.05 -8.62
CA PRO A 537 9.81 10.64 -7.38
C PRO A 537 9.22 12.01 -7.07
N VAL A 538 9.32 12.42 -5.79
CA VAL A 538 9.40 13.82 -5.40
C VAL A 538 10.85 14.27 -5.58
N LEU A 539 11.11 15.43 -6.20
CA LEU A 539 12.48 15.93 -6.46
C LEU A 539 12.69 17.40 -6.08
N ASP A 540 11.62 18.18 -6.03
CA ASP A 540 11.61 19.55 -5.52
C ASP A 540 10.48 19.70 -4.52
N LEU A 541 10.82 19.86 -3.23
CA LEU A 541 9.84 19.86 -2.15
C LEU A 541 8.92 21.06 -2.19
N ALA A 542 9.45 22.26 -2.52
CA ALA A 542 8.65 23.47 -2.52
C ALA A 542 7.59 23.45 -3.61
N SER A 543 7.97 23.09 -4.85
CA SER A 543 7.01 23.01 -5.96
C SER A 543 6.02 21.86 -5.79
N TRP A 544 6.42 20.74 -5.19
CA TRP A 544 5.52 19.62 -4.93
C TRP A 544 4.42 20.02 -3.94
N GLN A 545 4.76 20.68 -2.84
CA GLN A 545 3.79 21.19 -1.87
C GLN A 545 2.92 22.31 -2.47
N ASP A 546 3.48 23.16 -3.34
CA ASP A 546 2.79 24.29 -3.97
C ASP A 546 2.09 23.85 -5.29
N GLY A 547 1.06 23.03 -5.14
CA GLY A 547 0.14 22.66 -6.22
C GLY A 547 0.58 21.52 -7.14
N GLN A 548 1.70 20.86 -6.88
CA GLN A 548 2.13 19.68 -7.65
C GLN A 548 1.82 18.35 -6.96
N THR A 549 0.89 18.35 -6.02
CA THR A 549 0.37 17.13 -5.40
C THR A 549 -1.11 17.29 -5.05
N HIS A 550 -1.73 16.20 -4.68
CA HIS A 550 -3.13 16.15 -4.27
C HIS A 550 -3.33 16.57 -2.81
N ASP A 551 -4.60 16.83 -2.45
CA ASP A 551 -4.96 17.39 -1.15
C ASP A 551 -4.50 16.55 0.06
N PHE A 552 -4.60 15.22 -0.03
CA PHE A 552 -4.28 14.33 1.09
C PHE A 552 -2.84 14.53 1.59
N GLU A 553 -1.87 14.69 0.69
CA GLU A 553 -0.46 14.88 1.04
C GLU A 553 0.01 16.34 0.96
N SER A 554 -0.85 17.29 0.59
CA SER A 554 -0.48 18.69 0.33
C SER A 554 0.23 19.39 1.51
N ARG A 555 0.06 18.89 2.74
CA ARG A 555 0.72 19.40 3.94
C ARG A 555 1.55 18.35 4.69
N TYR A 556 1.80 17.20 4.07
CA TYR A 556 2.58 16.13 4.69
C TYR A 556 4.03 16.53 4.98
N LEU A 557 4.63 17.39 4.14
CA LEU A 557 5.98 17.88 4.34
C LEU A 557 6.15 18.69 5.64
N GLU A 558 5.08 19.24 6.20
CA GLU A 558 5.17 19.94 7.49
C GLU A 558 5.60 19.02 8.63
N THR A 559 5.23 17.74 8.58
CA THR A 559 5.73 16.72 9.52
C THR A 559 7.13 16.24 9.14
N LEU A 560 7.38 16.00 7.85
CA LEU A 560 8.61 15.35 7.37
C LEU A 560 9.81 16.30 7.29
N VAL A 561 9.58 17.59 7.05
CA VAL A 561 10.62 18.61 6.82
C VAL A 561 10.49 19.77 7.82
N GLY A 562 9.26 20.10 8.19
CA GLY A 562 8.88 21.24 9.00
C GLY A 562 8.00 22.24 8.21
N PRO A 563 7.31 23.16 8.92
CA PRO A 563 6.44 24.15 8.26
C PRO A 563 7.24 25.02 7.27
N TYR A 564 6.79 25.10 6.02
CA TYR A 564 7.52 25.82 4.96
C TYR A 564 7.80 27.28 5.32
N ALA A 565 6.85 27.97 5.95
CA ALA A 565 7.01 29.37 6.35
C ALA A 565 8.13 29.58 7.39
N GLU A 566 8.47 28.54 8.18
CA GLU A 566 9.49 28.60 9.23
C GLU A 566 10.86 28.12 8.73
N VAL A 567 10.86 27.15 7.81
CA VAL A 567 12.09 26.46 7.38
C VAL A 567 12.24 26.36 5.86
N PRO A 568 12.01 27.44 5.08
CA PRO A 568 12.05 27.38 3.61
C PRO A 568 13.42 26.92 3.08
N GLY A 569 14.51 27.25 3.79
CA GLY A 569 15.86 26.82 3.44
C GLY A 569 16.05 25.29 3.47
N ARG A 570 15.34 24.56 4.35
CA ARG A 570 15.41 23.09 4.37
C ARG A 570 14.79 22.47 3.10
N TYR A 571 13.72 23.08 2.60
CA TYR A 571 13.07 22.64 1.36
C TYR A 571 14.00 22.80 0.15
N GLU A 572 14.71 23.91 0.08
CA GLU A 572 15.69 24.14 -0.97
C GLU A 572 16.90 23.21 -0.82
N GLU A 573 17.49 23.14 0.38
CA GLU A 573 18.71 22.39 0.66
C GLU A 573 18.52 20.89 0.43
N ARG A 574 17.34 20.33 0.77
CA ARG A 574 17.10 18.89 0.66
C ARG A 574 16.58 18.45 -0.70
N SER A 575 16.15 19.36 -1.58
CA SER A 575 15.57 19.03 -2.89
C SER A 575 16.61 18.57 -3.90
N PRO A 576 16.63 17.30 -4.35
CA PRO A 576 17.60 16.79 -5.31
C PRO A 576 17.64 17.59 -6.61
N ALA A 577 16.48 18.04 -7.11
CA ALA A 577 16.43 18.86 -8.32
C ALA A 577 17.14 20.22 -8.17
N ARG A 578 17.24 20.75 -6.94
CA ARG A 578 17.97 22.01 -6.68
C ARG A 578 19.49 21.83 -6.69
N HIS A 579 19.95 20.59 -6.48
CA HIS A 579 21.35 20.21 -6.35
C HIS A 579 21.78 19.17 -7.38
N ALA A 580 21.20 19.21 -8.56
CA ALA A 580 21.51 18.31 -9.67
C ALA A 580 23.01 18.30 -10.03
N GLU A 581 23.72 19.41 -9.74
CA GLU A 581 25.18 19.52 -9.94
C GLU A 581 26.00 18.56 -9.06
N ARG A 582 25.43 18.03 -7.99
CA ARG A 582 26.11 17.09 -7.09
C ARG A 582 25.98 15.63 -7.58
N ILE A 583 25.03 15.33 -8.47
CA ILE A 583 24.87 13.99 -9.02
C ILE A 583 26.03 13.68 -9.95
N THR A 584 26.81 12.65 -9.63
CA THR A 584 27.93 12.16 -10.43
C THR A 584 27.75 10.71 -10.90
N ALA A 585 26.91 9.94 -10.20
CA ALA A 585 26.63 8.57 -10.54
C ALA A 585 25.58 8.46 -11.66
N PRO A 586 25.70 7.51 -12.59
CA PRO A 586 24.67 7.22 -13.57
C PRO A 586 23.32 6.88 -12.92
N PHE A 587 22.22 7.25 -13.55
CA PHE A 587 20.89 6.94 -13.02
C PHE A 587 19.84 6.69 -14.11
N LEU A 588 18.81 5.95 -13.74
CA LEU A 588 17.58 5.73 -14.49
C LEU A 588 16.42 6.43 -13.79
N LEU A 589 15.67 7.23 -14.55
CA LEU A 589 14.47 7.92 -14.08
C LEU A 589 13.26 7.35 -14.80
N LEU A 590 12.26 6.88 -14.05
CA LEU A 590 11.02 6.27 -14.55
C LEU A 590 9.82 7.08 -14.07
N GLN A 591 8.88 7.42 -14.98
CA GLN A 591 7.73 8.27 -14.66
C GLN A 591 6.48 7.86 -15.41
N GLY A 592 5.33 7.82 -14.72
CA GLY A 592 4.01 7.74 -15.34
C GLY A 592 3.53 9.13 -15.77
N LEU A 593 3.00 9.27 -16.98
CA LEU A 593 2.57 10.58 -17.49
C LEU A 593 1.21 11.03 -16.92
N ASP A 594 0.41 10.09 -16.39
CA ASP A 594 -0.88 10.38 -15.74
C ASP A 594 -0.74 10.46 -14.20
N ASP A 595 0.49 10.58 -13.69
CA ASP A 595 0.77 10.68 -12.25
C ASP A 595 0.31 12.05 -11.71
N VAL A 596 -0.64 12.02 -10.77
CA VAL A 596 -1.20 13.20 -10.09
C VAL A 596 -0.69 13.36 -8.64
N VAL A 597 0.10 12.40 -8.16
CA VAL A 597 0.73 12.43 -6.84
C VAL A 597 2.11 13.06 -6.92
N CYS A 598 2.94 12.55 -7.84
CA CYS A 598 4.25 13.12 -8.18
C CYS A 598 4.24 13.47 -9.67
N LEU A 599 3.90 14.72 -10.00
CA LEU A 599 3.72 15.14 -11.39
C LEU A 599 5.00 14.93 -12.22
N PRO A 600 4.91 14.63 -13.53
CA PRO A 600 6.04 14.56 -14.44
C PRO A 600 6.95 15.78 -14.40
N ALA A 601 6.40 16.95 -14.08
CA ALA A 601 7.15 18.20 -13.91
C ALA A 601 8.30 18.10 -12.88
N GLN A 602 8.20 17.22 -11.89
CA GLN A 602 9.28 16.93 -10.95
C GLN A 602 10.52 16.35 -11.66
N CYS A 603 10.29 15.38 -12.55
CA CYS A 603 11.35 14.77 -13.35
C CYS A 603 11.92 15.75 -14.38
N GLU A 604 11.07 16.53 -15.04
CA GLU A 604 11.47 17.52 -16.05
C GLU A 604 12.39 18.57 -15.44
N LEU A 605 12.11 19.06 -14.24
CA LEU A 605 12.94 20.02 -13.53
C LEU A 605 14.34 19.47 -13.25
N LEU A 606 14.48 18.22 -12.84
CA LEU A 606 15.78 17.58 -12.63
C LEU A 606 16.53 17.44 -13.96
N LEU A 607 15.87 16.93 -15.00
CA LEU A 607 16.48 16.70 -16.32
C LEU A 607 16.96 18.00 -16.97
N GLU A 608 16.21 19.09 -16.85
CA GLU A 608 16.63 20.41 -17.33
C GLU A 608 17.96 20.83 -16.72
N ARG A 609 18.13 20.62 -15.41
CA ARG A 609 19.36 20.94 -14.67
C ARG A 609 20.50 19.96 -14.93
N MET A 610 20.20 18.74 -15.33
CA MET A 610 21.20 17.74 -15.74
C MET A 610 21.77 17.97 -17.12
N GLN A 611 21.11 18.79 -17.96
CA GLN A 611 21.60 19.09 -19.32
C GLN A 611 23.04 19.60 -19.28
N ARG A 612 23.89 19.08 -20.20
CA ARG A 612 25.30 19.45 -20.35
C ARG A 612 26.22 19.09 -19.18
N ARG A 613 25.76 18.25 -18.23
CA ARG A 613 26.62 17.82 -17.13
C ARG A 613 27.51 16.62 -17.45
N GLY A 614 27.17 15.88 -18.51
CA GLY A 614 27.94 14.72 -18.94
C GLY A 614 27.77 13.47 -18.05
N VAL A 615 26.82 13.48 -17.11
CA VAL A 615 26.49 12.31 -16.27
C VAL A 615 25.58 11.40 -17.09
N PRO A 616 25.95 10.11 -17.25
CA PRO A 616 25.11 9.17 -17.99
C PRO A 616 23.75 8.97 -17.28
N HIS A 617 22.66 9.18 -17.97
CA HIS A 617 21.33 8.97 -17.42
C HIS A 617 20.32 8.56 -18.49
N ALA A 618 19.21 7.96 -18.08
CA ALA A 618 18.08 7.69 -18.95
C ALA A 618 16.78 8.15 -18.27
N TYR A 619 15.82 8.59 -19.10
CA TYR A 619 14.48 8.91 -18.67
C TYR A 619 13.49 8.11 -19.53
N ILE A 620 12.62 7.35 -18.89
CA ILE A 620 11.54 6.62 -19.54
C ILE A 620 10.22 7.10 -18.96
N ALA A 621 9.41 7.69 -19.82
CA ALA A 621 8.04 8.12 -19.49
C ALA A 621 7.04 7.12 -20.05
N PHE A 622 6.00 6.79 -19.28
CA PHE A 622 5.00 5.80 -19.63
C PHE A 622 3.61 6.46 -19.77
N GLU A 623 3.07 6.44 -20.98
CA GLU A 623 1.71 6.89 -21.26
C GLU A 623 0.69 5.93 -20.62
N GLY A 624 -0.39 6.46 -20.03
CA GLY A 624 -1.45 5.69 -19.42
C GLY A 624 -1.10 5.08 -18.05
N GLU A 625 0.06 5.45 -17.47
CA GLU A 625 0.44 5.09 -16.12
C GLU A 625 0.38 6.30 -15.18
N GLY A 626 -0.21 6.06 -14.00
CA GLY A 626 -0.26 7.03 -12.91
C GLY A 626 0.81 6.78 -11.87
N HIS A 627 0.50 7.13 -10.61
CA HIS A 627 1.38 6.86 -9.48
C HIS A 627 1.39 5.37 -9.14
N GLY A 628 2.53 4.70 -9.39
CA GLY A 628 2.66 3.24 -9.35
C GLY A 628 2.28 2.59 -10.69
N PHE A 629 3.18 1.79 -11.24
CA PHE A 629 2.96 1.08 -12.50
C PHE A 629 2.04 -0.12 -12.31
N ARG A 630 1.13 -0.33 -13.25
CA ARG A 630 0.08 -1.37 -13.16
C ARG A 630 0.00 -2.24 -14.41
N ARG A 631 0.52 -1.76 -15.53
CA ARG A 631 0.49 -2.47 -16.81
C ARG A 631 1.71 -3.37 -16.92
N ALA A 632 1.49 -4.57 -17.41
CA ALA A 632 2.58 -5.54 -17.60
C ALA A 632 3.70 -5.02 -18.51
N ASP A 633 3.35 -4.37 -19.62
CA ASP A 633 4.33 -3.82 -20.58
C ASP A 633 5.22 -2.75 -19.94
N THR A 634 4.66 -1.89 -19.09
CA THR A 634 5.41 -0.89 -18.32
C THR A 634 6.37 -1.55 -17.34
N MET A 635 5.88 -2.51 -16.55
CA MET A 635 6.69 -3.21 -15.54
C MET A 635 7.84 -4.00 -16.18
N ILE A 636 7.57 -4.69 -17.29
CA ILE A 636 8.60 -5.38 -18.09
C ILE A 636 9.70 -4.40 -18.51
N ARG A 637 9.30 -3.28 -19.13
CA ARG A 637 10.24 -2.28 -19.61
C ARG A 637 11.06 -1.66 -18.48
N ALA A 638 10.43 -1.43 -17.31
CA ALA A 638 11.12 -0.89 -16.14
C ALA A 638 12.19 -1.85 -15.62
N LEU A 639 11.85 -3.13 -15.39
CA LEU A 639 12.79 -4.14 -14.89
C LEU A 639 13.95 -4.39 -15.85
N GLU A 640 13.69 -4.46 -17.15
CA GLU A 640 14.74 -4.62 -18.16
C GLU A 640 15.67 -3.42 -18.22
N ALA A 641 15.14 -2.20 -18.11
CA ALA A 641 15.93 -0.98 -18.09
C ALA A 641 16.82 -0.90 -16.83
N GLU A 642 16.29 -1.30 -15.66
CA GLU A 642 17.07 -1.38 -14.43
C GLU A 642 18.23 -2.38 -14.56
N LEU A 643 17.95 -3.60 -15.01
CA LEU A 643 19.00 -4.59 -15.21
C LEU A 643 20.06 -4.11 -16.18
N SER A 644 19.66 -3.43 -17.26
CA SER A 644 20.59 -2.87 -18.26
C SER A 644 21.45 -1.76 -17.64
N LEU A 645 20.91 -0.87 -16.79
CA LEU A 645 21.69 0.13 -16.07
C LEU A 645 22.75 -0.56 -15.19
N TYR A 646 22.34 -1.53 -14.37
CA TYR A 646 23.25 -2.24 -13.47
C TYR A 646 24.32 -3.01 -14.24
N ALA A 647 23.95 -3.67 -15.33
CA ALA A 647 24.91 -4.37 -16.19
C ALA A 647 25.98 -3.44 -16.75
N GLN A 648 25.60 -2.26 -17.24
CA GLN A 648 26.55 -1.29 -17.80
C GLN A 648 27.48 -0.71 -16.71
N VAL A 649 26.94 -0.35 -15.55
CA VAL A 649 27.71 0.30 -14.48
C VAL A 649 28.60 -0.71 -13.73
N PHE A 650 28.07 -1.87 -13.40
CA PHE A 650 28.80 -2.93 -12.67
C PHE A 650 29.63 -3.81 -13.58
N ARG A 651 29.56 -3.61 -14.91
CA ARG A 651 30.26 -4.42 -15.95
C ARG A 651 29.87 -5.89 -15.86
N LEU A 652 28.56 -6.14 -15.74
CA LEU A 652 27.99 -7.50 -15.77
C LEU A 652 27.69 -7.89 -17.22
N ASP A 653 27.59 -9.22 -17.46
CA ASP A 653 27.21 -9.79 -18.74
C ASP A 653 25.94 -10.66 -18.54
N PRO A 654 24.73 -10.05 -18.47
CA PRO A 654 23.51 -10.78 -18.19
C PRO A 654 23.22 -11.83 -19.25
N ALA A 655 23.08 -13.08 -18.84
CA ALA A 655 22.67 -14.17 -19.71
C ALA A 655 21.23 -13.96 -20.20
N GLY A 656 20.97 -14.12 -21.49
CA GLY A 656 19.62 -14.08 -22.07
C GLY A 656 19.27 -12.82 -22.87
N GLY A 657 20.19 -11.85 -22.98
CA GLY A 657 20.06 -10.72 -23.90
C GLY A 657 19.06 -9.67 -23.41
N THR A 658 19.40 -8.96 -22.34
CA THR A 658 18.64 -7.78 -21.89
C THR A 658 18.74 -6.64 -22.90
N PRO A 659 17.63 -5.96 -23.25
CA PRO A 659 17.70 -4.78 -24.12
C PRO A 659 18.63 -3.72 -23.56
N THR A 660 19.53 -3.20 -24.37
CA THR A 660 20.49 -2.18 -23.93
C THR A 660 19.78 -0.85 -23.68
N LEU A 661 19.91 -0.32 -22.48
CA LEU A 661 19.44 1.01 -22.12
C LEU A 661 20.39 2.08 -22.73
N GLU A 662 19.83 2.98 -23.53
CA GLU A 662 20.59 4.13 -24.01
C GLU A 662 20.71 5.19 -22.92
N LEU A 663 21.95 5.54 -22.58
CA LEU A 663 22.25 6.57 -21.58
C LEU A 663 22.66 7.87 -22.30
N ALA A 664 21.86 8.91 -22.10
CA ALA A 664 22.25 10.28 -22.50
C ALA A 664 23.41 10.77 -21.61
N LYS A 665 24.18 11.75 -22.11
CA LYS A 665 25.32 12.36 -21.39
C LYS A 665 25.17 13.87 -21.29
#